data_e2a6c6acf4fb6b2693df31b06e2a1fa5
#
_entry.id   e2a6c6acf4fb6b2693df31b06e2a1fa5
#
_cell.length_a   1.000
_cell.length_b   1.000
_cell.length_c   1.000
_cell.angle_alpha   90.00
_cell.angle_beta   90.00
_cell.angle_gamma   90.00
#
_symmetry.space_group_name_H-M   'P 1'
#
loop_
_entity.id
_entity.type
_entity.pdbx_description
1 polymer ?
#
loop_
_entity_poly.entity_id
_entity_poly.type
_entity_poly.pdbx_seq_one_letter_code
_entity_poly.pdbx_strand_id
1 'polypeptide(L)'
;MKKIFTKVFLLFLVTIFSFTFISCKKRNLGTYYEVKYEVNNQEYAKYFVEEGKLATAIIAPTVEGKEFVFWMLDNSEYDFSKPVNSNLTLVASYKDEEADGEIPNAVKTQLEKIVAGAEYTKVSITATENLKAEYKAVKDGKEVSIYYLEKANVFTTVKLYVGIDEDGKIVNMVTTQSDTLGKGENFNGSSMGLNGATSTTVDDSFVVVSGATISSNTVKDLITIAFDKFMNDNPDLFPVKTLTVTFDSNGGTLVKEIEVKSGSTFVRPNDPTRSLYHFVGWYFNDQPYDFTKPVTSNITLVAKWVSVFQFDSKTQTIVDATDLAGDIEIPAKINGVEVKALGENLFKNNKTITSVIIPEGIENIAFSAFEGCSNLKTVTFLGTDSSDPLTFGINVFKDCTALNSISLPANATAIATSMFEGCTSLIQLPIHGVLDHIGTSAFKNCVQLAAISLPEGVKSIESNAFENCQSLIAISFPSTLTKISEEAFKNCSQIVSLYIPQGVTNINLNAFLGCEKLSSINVSADNKSYASVNGALYNKSLTTLYLVPDKNLTTFEVKNTVTSIQVNALANLIKLESITVEDGSSKYQVYNNVLYSTTTTSGKTTTKLEFIPAKYSQAVTLLANTKDLAANVFANCPNITEIIIEDGNEFFFEIDHLIYRKASATSTYYTLVVANRNFNGVATILKDTTGTLSSIDASAFIDTTLSGIRFTTSAHITYVSDTLFDKVPEGFKVYIPNGQTNYFVGMYNTKWSAAFKALVSTMIVEDEAQ
;
A
#
# COMPACT_ATOMS: atom_id res chain seq x y z
N MET A 1 -36.52 30.33 7.16
CA MET A 1 -35.93 29.28 6.30
C MET A 1 -34.55 28.78 6.76
N LYS A 2 -33.74 29.53 7.50
CA LYS A 2 -32.41 29.04 8.00
C LYS A 2 -32.45 28.03 9.17
N LYS A 3 -33.54 27.93 9.91
CA LYS A 3 -33.68 26.98 11.05
C LYS A 3 -34.22 25.58 10.70
N ILE A 4 -34.68 25.38 9.46
CA ILE A 4 -35.20 24.08 8.97
C ILE A 4 -34.09 23.28 8.29
N PHE A 5 -33.10 23.95 7.67
CA PHE A 5 -31.99 23.26 6.99
C PHE A 5 -31.01 22.60 7.97
N THR A 6 -30.80 23.13 9.16
CA THR A 6 -29.86 22.57 10.15
C THR A 6 -30.40 21.29 10.82
N LYS A 7 -31.74 21.14 10.94
CA LYS A 7 -32.35 19.92 11.49
C LYS A 7 -32.45 18.76 10.51
N VAL A 8 -32.58 19.06 9.21
CA VAL A 8 -32.63 18.03 8.15
C VAL A 8 -31.21 17.49 7.84
N PHE A 9 -30.18 18.31 7.96
CA PHE A 9 -28.78 17.87 7.76
C PHE A 9 -28.26 16.99 8.91
N LEU A 10 -28.69 17.22 10.13
CA LEU A 10 -28.34 16.37 11.27
C LEU A 10 -29.09 15.02 11.26
N LEU A 11 -30.31 14.98 10.71
CA LEU A 11 -31.08 13.73 10.58
C LEU A 11 -30.52 12.84 9.44
N PHE A 12 -29.91 13.43 8.39
CA PHE A 12 -29.33 12.68 7.29
C PHE A 12 -27.95 12.07 7.65
N LEU A 13 -27.18 12.68 8.57
CA LEU A 13 -25.92 12.09 9.06
C LEU A 13 -26.15 10.90 10.00
N VAL A 14 -27.24 10.89 10.76
CA VAL A 14 -27.59 9.79 11.67
C VAL A 14 -28.13 8.57 10.91
N THR A 15 -28.80 8.78 9.76
CA THR A 15 -29.33 7.67 8.96
C THR A 15 -28.31 7.01 8.04
N ILE A 16 -27.23 7.69 7.66
CA ILE A 16 -26.14 7.09 6.85
C ILE A 16 -25.21 6.22 7.71
N PHE A 17 -25.08 6.50 9.00
CA PHE A 17 -24.31 5.65 9.92
C PHE A 17 -25.03 4.37 10.36
N SER A 18 -26.35 4.26 10.14
CA SER A 18 -27.13 3.09 10.53
C SER A 18 -27.23 1.98 9.46
N PHE A 19 -26.74 2.19 8.23
CA PHE A 19 -26.87 1.23 7.13
C PHE A 19 -25.57 0.60 6.62
N THR A 20 -24.42 0.86 7.23
CA THR A 20 -23.14 0.26 6.84
C THR A 20 -22.63 -0.86 7.76
N PHE A 21 -23.48 -1.39 8.66
CA PHE A 21 -23.11 -2.50 9.56
C PHE A 21 -23.72 -3.85 9.20
N ILE A 22 -23.94 -4.16 7.93
CA ILE A 22 -24.23 -5.54 7.52
C ILE A 22 -23.29 -5.92 6.38
N SER A 23 -22.14 -6.41 6.71
CA SER A 23 -21.29 -7.41 6.08
C SER A 23 -19.80 -7.15 6.39
N CYS A 24 -19.36 -7.56 7.56
CA CYS A 24 -17.97 -7.97 7.74
C CYS A 24 -17.87 -9.01 8.87
N LYS A 25 -17.15 -10.07 8.59
CA LYS A 25 -16.83 -11.18 9.47
C LYS A 25 -16.44 -10.74 10.89
N LYS A 26 -16.92 -11.49 11.90
CA LYS A 26 -16.54 -11.43 13.31
C LYS A 26 -15.09 -10.99 13.54
N ARG A 27 -14.89 -9.71 13.82
CA ARG A 27 -13.82 -9.23 14.70
C ARG A 27 -14.46 -9.09 16.08
N ASN A 28 -13.78 -9.52 17.13
CA ASN A 28 -14.13 -9.22 18.51
C ASN A 28 -14.19 -7.67 18.63
N LEU A 29 -15.37 -7.11 18.53
CA LEU A 29 -15.65 -5.74 18.93
C LEU A 29 -15.65 -5.76 20.45
N GLY A 30 -14.75 -5.01 21.08
CA GLY A 30 -14.72 -4.82 22.53
C GLY A 30 -16.10 -4.38 23.04
N THR A 31 -16.40 -4.66 24.29
CA THR A 31 -17.61 -4.17 24.97
C THR A 31 -17.50 -2.66 25.10
N TYR A 32 -18.54 -1.91 24.72
CA TYR A 32 -18.61 -0.46 24.89
C TYR A 32 -19.74 -0.12 25.84
N TYR A 33 -19.47 0.82 26.76
CA TYR A 33 -20.45 1.34 27.71
C TYR A 33 -20.80 2.78 27.39
N GLU A 34 -22.09 3.12 27.58
CA GLU A 34 -22.60 4.46 27.40
C GLU A 34 -22.26 5.31 28.64
N VAL A 35 -21.59 6.46 28.45
CA VAL A 35 -21.38 7.48 29.46
C VAL A 35 -22.23 8.70 29.08
N LYS A 36 -23.28 8.96 29.86
CA LYS A 36 -24.24 10.04 29.67
C LYS A 36 -23.99 11.14 30.68
N TYR A 37 -24.02 12.37 30.22
CA TYR A 37 -23.87 13.57 31.05
C TYR A 37 -25.21 14.30 31.08
N GLU A 38 -25.71 14.57 32.28
CA GLU A 38 -27.00 15.23 32.48
C GLU A 38 -26.84 16.55 33.27
N VAL A 39 -27.60 17.55 32.86
CA VAL A 39 -27.73 18.83 33.53
C VAL A 39 -29.21 19.15 33.71
N ASN A 40 -29.66 19.40 34.92
CA ASN A 40 -31.08 19.62 35.24
C ASN A 40 -31.99 18.51 34.68
N ASN A 41 -31.61 17.25 34.83
CA ASN A 41 -32.30 16.06 34.35
C ASN A 41 -32.49 15.99 32.79
N GLN A 42 -31.68 16.70 32.03
CA GLN A 42 -31.66 16.63 30.58
C GLN A 42 -30.29 16.17 30.11
N GLU A 43 -30.27 15.32 29.06
CA GLU A 43 -29.05 14.87 28.44
C GLU A 43 -28.29 16.05 27.82
N TYR A 44 -27.08 16.31 28.33
CA TYR A 44 -26.19 17.34 27.81
C TYR A 44 -25.18 16.81 26.81
N ALA A 45 -24.61 15.63 27.09
CA ALA A 45 -23.69 14.94 26.19
C ALA A 45 -23.74 13.42 26.42
N LYS A 46 -23.31 12.66 25.41
CA LYS A 46 -23.24 11.22 25.49
C LYS A 46 -22.05 10.68 24.68
N TYR A 47 -21.30 9.75 25.27
CA TYR A 47 -20.16 9.09 24.64
C TYR A 47 -20.21 7.57 24.88
N PHE A 48 -19.65 6.80 23.94
CA PHE A 48 -19.43 5.37 24.10
C PHE A 48 -17.96 5.12 24.40
N VAL A 49 -17.68 4.48 25.52
CA VAL A 49 -16.34 4.23 26.04
C VAL A 49 -16.09 2.72 26.05
N GLU A 50 -14.97 2.29 25.50
CA GLU A 50 -14.57 0.88 25.51
C GLU A 50 -14.31 0.40 26.94
N GLU A 51 -14.73 -0.82 27.26
CA GLU A 51 -14.56 -1.43 28.58
C GLU A 51 -13.11 -1.30 29.07
N GLY A 52 -12.96 -0.80 30.30
CA GLY A 52 -11.65 -0.59 30.90
C GLY A 52 -10.96 0.74 30.53
N LYS A 53 -11.54 1.57 29.65
CA LYS A 53 -11.03 2.92 29.34
C LYS A 53 -11.65 3.97 30.26
N LEU A 54 -11.04 5.16 30.30
CA LEU A 54 -11.49 6.27 31.14
C LEU A 54 -12.59 7.08 30.42
N ALA A 55 -13.57 7.59 31.19
CA ALA A 55 -14.51 8.57 30.66
C ALA A 55 -13.81 9.94 30.48
N THR A 56 -14.32 10.74 29.52
CA THR A 56 -13.77 12.07 29.25
C THR A 56 -14.41 13.08 30.14
N ALA A 57 -13.63 13.82 30.97
CA ALA A 57 -14.13 14.96 31.69
C ALA A 57 -14.53 16.08 30.72
N ILE A 58 -15.80 16.51 30.78
CA ILE A 58 -16.31 17.60 29.95
C ILE A 58 -16.71 18.81 30.82
N ILE A 59 -16.64 20.01 30.22
CA ILE A 59 -17.08 21.24 30.90
C ILE A 59 -18.61 21.25 30.94
N ALA A 60 -19.18 21.46 32.12
CA ALA A 60 -20.63 21.61 32.24
C ALA A 60 -21.08 22.98 31.71
N PRO A 61 -22.31 23.13 31.23
CA PRO A 61 -22.84 24.41 30.79
C PRO A 61 -22.99 25.36 31.99
N THR A 62 -22.91 26.66 31.73
CA THR A 62 -23.19 27.69 32.71
C THR A 62 -24.70 27.69 33.09
N VAL A 63 -24.99 27.68 34.35
CA VAL A 63 -26.38 27.84 34.88
C VAL A 63 -26.43 29.15 35.62
N GLU A 64 -27.36 30.04 35.28
CA GLU A 64 -27.48 31.38 35.86
C GLU A 64 -27.66 31.30 37.39
N GLY A 65 -26.86 32.06 38.15
CA GLY A 65 -26.85 32.11 39.62
C GLY A 65 -26.28 30.86 40.29
N LYS A 66 -25.55 30.00 39.54
CA LYS A 66 -24.97 28.77 40.09
C LYS A 66 -23.57 28.51 39.59
N GLU A 67 -22.68 28.10 40.46
CA GLU A 67 -21.32 27.66 40.14
C GLU A 67 -21.27 26.14 40.01
N PHE A 68 -20.74 25.62 38.88
CA PHE A 68 -20.51 24.18 38.69
C PHE A 68 -19.43 23.70 39.66
N VAL A 69 -19.70 22.55 40.32
CA VAL A 69 -18.77 21.98 41.30
C VAL A 69 -18.08 20.75 40.75
N PHE A 70 -18.84 19.71 40.36
CA PHE A 70 -18.32 18.47 39.81
C PHE A 70 -19.41 17.65 39.10
N TRP A 71 -19.01 16.63 38.39
CA TRP A 71 -19.91 15.59 37.87
C TRP A 71 -20.14 14.51 38.92
N MET A 72 -21.39 14.17 39.23
CA MET A 72 -21.79 13.16 40.21
C MET A 72 -22.17 11.85 39.56
N LEU A 73 -21.78 10.74 40.20
CA LEU A 73 -22.35 9.41 40.01
C LEU A 73 -22.92 8.95 41.38
N ASP A 74 -24.18 8.54 41.40
CA ASP A 74 -24.83 8.04 42.61
C ASP A 74 -24.66 8.96 43.84
N ASN A 75 -24.84 10.26 43.63
CA ASN A 75 -24.73 11.34 44.64
C ASN A 75 -23.30 11.54 45.20
N SER A 76 -22.28 11.04 44.57
CA SER A 76 -20.88 11.29 44.94
C SER A 76 -20.10 11.83 43.75
N GLU A 77 -19.04 12.61 43.99
CA GLU A 77 -18.15 13.09 42.95
C GLU A 77 -17.58 11.91 42.12
N TYR A 78 -17.69 11.99 40.79
CA TYR A 78 -17.19 10.98 39.90
C TYR A 78 -15.69 11.11 39.67
N ASP A 79 -14.97 10.03 39.94
CA ASP A 79 -13.52 9.95 39.76
C ASP A 79 -13.19 9.52 38.31
N PHE A 80 -12.82 10.48 37.45
CA PHE A 80 -12.44 10.28 36.06
C PHE A 80 -11.15 9.49 35.87
N SER A 81 -10.43 9.14 36.93
CA SER A 81 -9.28 8.24 36.88
C SER A 81 -9.66 6.76 36.90
N LYS A 82 -10.94 6.44 37.12
CA LYS A 82 -11.43 5.05 37.14
C LYS A 82 -11.92 4.59 35.80
N PRO A 83 -11.63 3.33 35.43
CA PRO A 83 -12.08 2.75 34.15
C PRO A 83 -13.60 2.53 34.13
N VAL A 84 -14.21 2.72 32.97
CA VAL A 84 -15.63 2.48 32.70
C VAL A 84 -15.85 0.99 32.46
N ASN A 85 -16.66 0.36 33.31
CA ASN A 85 -17.00 -1.07 33.25
C ASN A 85 -18.52 -1.32 33.22
N SER A 86 -19.32 -0.27 33.13
CA SER A 86 -20.78 -0.30 32.98
C SER A 86 -21.28 1.01 32.40
N ASN A 87 -22.54 1.07 31.97
CA ASN A 87 -23.17 2.34 31.60
C ASN A 87 -23.20 3.31 32.81
N LEU A 88 -22.88 4.56 32.54
CA LEU A 88 -22.83 5.61 33.57
C LEU A 88 -23.75 6.76 33.18
N THR A 89 -24.42 7.35 34.18
CA THR A 89 -25.10 8.63 34.04
C THR A 89 -24.48 9.60 35.05
N LEU A 90 -23.73 10.57 34.53
CA LEU A 90 -23.05 11.60 35.34
C LEU A 90 -23.93 12.85 35.36
N VAL A 91 -24.27 13.32 36.56
CA VAL A 91 -25.13 14.48 36.76
C VAL A 91 -24.31 15.66 37.26
N ALA A 92 -24.50 16.83 36.66
CA ALA A 92 -23.78 18.04 37.10
C ALA A 92 -24.26 18.53 38.47
N SER A 93 -23.32 18.74 39.38
CA SER A 93 -23.57 19.37 40.69
C SER A 93 -23.26 20.85 40.59
N TYR A 94 -24.18 21.68 41.10
CA TYR A 94 -24.06 23.13 41.20
C TYR A 94 -24.31 23.57 42.63
N LYS A 95 -23.61 24.62 43.07
CA LYS A 95 -23.92 25.35 44.27
C LYS A 95 -24.47 26.74 43.93
N ASP A 96 -25.29 27.30 44.80
CA ASP A 96 -25.78 28.67 44.63
C ASP A 96 -24.62 29.66 44.79
N GLU A 97 -24.53 30.69 43.95
CA GLU A 97 -23.60 31.81 44.15
C GLU A 97 -24.00 32.55 45.44
N GLU A 98 -23.02 32.74 46.37
CA GLU A 98 -23.28 33.52 47.60
C GLU A 98 -23.65 34.96 47.26
N ALA A 99 -24.74 35.47 47.79
CA ALA A 99 -25.17 36.83 47.58
C ALA A 99 -24.13 37.85 48.11
N ASP A 100 -23.69 38.76 47.23
CA ASP A 100 -22.79 39.86 47.56
C ASP A 100 -23.45 40.78 48.61
N GLY A 101 -22.79 40.98 49.76
CA GLY A 101 -23.25 42.04 50.63
C GLY A 101 -22.56 42.27 51.99
N GLU A 102 -22.16 41.31 52.77
CA GLU A 102 -21.58 41.57 54.08
C GLU A 102 -20.19 40.91 54.25
N ILE A 103 -19.18 41.74 54.57
CA ILE A 103 -17.82 41.23 54.86
C ILE A 103 -17.85 40.57 56.26
N PRO A 104 -17.52 39.25 56.36
CA PRO A 104 -17.53 38.55 57.64
C PRO A 104 -16.61 39.20 58.67
N ASN A 105 -17.03 39.24 59.93
CA ASN A 105 -16.27 39.86 61.02
C ASN A 105 -14.81 39.35 61.13
N ALA A 106 -14.59 38.06 60.90
CA ALA A 106 -13.25 37.49 60.94
C ALA A 106 -12.35 38.07 59.80
N VAL A 107 -12.92 38.32 58.58
CA VAL A 107 -12.22 38.95 57.46
C VAL A 107 -12.00 40.44 57.80
N LYS A 108 -13.02 41.16 58.31
CA LYS A 108 -12.92 42.55 58.68
C LYS A 108 -11.82 42.80 59.74
N THR A 109 -11.62 41.87 60.69
CA THR A 109 -10.51 41.91 61.65
C THR A 109 -9.14 41.88 60.99
N GLN A 110 -8.99 41.20 59.86
CA GLN A 110 -7.72 41.17 59.11
C GLN A 110 -7.53 42.44 58.28
N LEU A 111 -8.62 42.97 57.68
CA LEU A 111 -8.58 44.21 56.90
C LEU A 111 -8.19 45.40 57.78
N GLU A 112 -8.69 45.43 59.03
CA GLU A 112 -8.34 46.44 60.07
C GLU A 112 -6.83 46.43 60.41
N LYS A 113 -6.14 45.29 60.26
CA LYS A 113 -4.69 45.26 60.47
C LYS A 113 -3.93 45.88 59.30
N ILE A 114 -4.55 46.00 58.12
CA ILE A 114 -3.95 46.61 56.92
C ILE A 114 -4.17 48.15 56.96
N VAL A 115 -5.42 48.58 57.08
CA VAL A 115 -5.81 50.00 57.12
C VAL A 115 -6.81 50.21 58.27
N ALA A 116 -6.32 50.49 59.42
CA ALA A 116 -7.15 50.63 60.62
C ALA A 116 -8.16 51.79 60.49
N GLY A 117 -9.45 51.51 60.82
CA GLY A 117 -10.52 52.52 60.83
C GLY A 117 -10.96 52.99 59.44
N ALA A 118 -10.76 52.20 58.39
CA ALA A 118 -11.25 52.46 57.03
C ALA A 118 -12.69 51.95 56.82
N GLU A 119 -13.35 52.46 55.80
CA GLU A 119 -14.56 51.84 55.27
C GLU A 119 -14.15 50.76 54.26
N TYR A 120 -14.71 49.55 54.42
CA TYR A 120 -14.34 48.41 53.57
C TYR A 120 -15.48 47.99 52.66
N THR A 121 -15.18 47.77 51.41
CA THR A 121 -16.09 47.17 50.42
C THR A 121 -15.45 45.99 49.79
N LYS A 122 -16.21 44.88 49.51
CA LYS A 122 -15.76 43.72 48.76
C LYS A 122 -15.90 44.05 47.29
N VAL A 123 -14.87 43.77 46.51
CA VAL A 123 -14.87 43.93 45.05
C VAL A 123 -15.26 42.59 44.37
N SER A 124 -16.16 42.66 43.41
CA SER A 124 -16.53 41.48 42.63
C SER A 124 -15.39 41.13 41.65
N ILE A 125 -14.75 40.00 41.88
CA ILE A 125 -13.66 39.48 41.03
C ILE A 125 -13.90 38.03 40.63
N THR A 126 -13.32 37.61 39.53
CA THR A 126 -13.19 36.17 39.22
C THR A 126 -12.04 35.59 40.04
N ALA A 127 -12.34 34.78 41.05
CA ALA A 127 -11.32 34.12 41.86
C ALA A 127 -10.45 33.18 40.99
N THR A 128 -9.16 33.16 41.31
CA THR A 128 -8.19 32.22 40.68
C THR A 128 -7.70 31.19 41.69
N GLU A 129 -6.81 30.29 41.28
CA GLU A 129 -6.19 29.32 42.17
C GLU A 129 -5.60 29.98 43.43
N ASN A 130 -4.94 31.12 43.28
CA ASN A 130 -4.26 31.80 44.37
C ASN A 130 -4.95 33.10 44.86
N LEU A 131 -5.59 33.88 43.99
CA LEU A 131 -6.34 35.08 44.35
C LEU A 131 -7.79 34.70 44.70
N LYS A 132 -8.21 34.91 45.95
CA LYS A 132 -9.50 34.48 46.47
C LYS A 132 -10.52 35.63 46.63
N ALA A 133 -10.08 36.82 46.99
CA ALA A 133 -10.95 37.99 47.12
C ALA A 133 -10.15 39.29 46.98
N GLU A 134 -10.86 40.38 46.66
CA GLU A 134 -10.37 41.74 46.65
C GLU A 134 -11.31 42.61 47.49
N TYR A 135 -10.71 43.54 48.23
CA TYR A 135 -11.43 44.53 49.05
C TYR A 135 -10.85 45.91 48.80
N LYS A 136 -11.68 46.91 48.86
CA LYS A 136 -11.26 48.33 48.91
C LYS A 136 -11.43 48.88 50.30
N ALA A 137 -10.41 49.55 50.78
CA ALA A 137 -10.41 50.30 52.03
C ALA A 137 -10.29 51.79 51.72
N VAL A 138 -11.24 52.59 52.20
CA VAL A 138 -11.19 54.04 51.96
C VAL A 138 -11.06 54.70 53.36
N LYS A 139 -10.02 55.53 53.54
CA LYS A 139 -9.77 56.32 54.75
C LYS A 139 -9.21 57.67 54.37
N ASP A 140 -9.81 58.74 54.92
CA ASP A 140 -9.41 60.12 54.71
C ASP A 140 -9.31 60.49 53.19
N GLY A 141 -10.19 59.90 52.34
CA GLY A 141 -10.25 60.09 50.89
C GLY A 141 -9.19 59.36 50.10
N LYS A 142 -8.38 58.52 50.74
CA LYS A 142 -7.39 57.65 50.07
C LYS A 142 -7.91 56.21 49.95
N GLU A 143 -7.71 55.60 48.79
CA GLU A 143 -8.10 54.23 48.51
C GLU A 143 -6.89 53.29 48.63
N VAL A 144 -7.11 52.11 49.20
CA VAL A 144 -6.16 51.02 49.29
C VAL A 144 -6.86 49.77 48.82
N SER A 145 -6.31 49.13 47.74
CA SER A 145 -6.76 47.82 47.27
C SER A 145 -6.14 46.72 48.15
N ILE A 146 -6.99 45.86 48.73
CA ILE A 146 -6.52 44.76 49.59
C ILE A 146 -6.84 43.43 48.93
N TYR A 147 -5.83 42.68 48.61
CA TYR A 147 -5.94 41.38 47.98
C TYR A 147 -5.82 40.27 49.03
N TYR A 148 -6.75 39.31 49.00
CA TYR A 148 -6.70 38.09 49.78
C TYR A 148 -6.27 36.93 48.88
N LEU A 149 -5.13 36.32 49.23
CA LEU A 149 -4.49 35.25 48.46
C LEU A 149 -4.20 34.04 49.34
N GLU A 150 -4.21 32.85 48.71
CA GLU A 150 -3.84 31.60 49.35
C GLU A 150 -2.93 30.79 48.44
N LYS A 151 -1.86 30.20 49.00
CA LYS A 151 -0.99 29.26 48.28
C LYS A 151 -0.48 28.19 49.24
N ALA A 152 -0.65 26.91 48.83
CA ALA A 152 -0.08 25.78 49.56
C ALA A 152 1.44 25.71 49.36
N ASN A 153 2.16 25.32 50.40
CA ASN A 153 3.55 24.90 50.34
C ASN A 153 3.71 23.55 51.06
N VAL A 154 4.92 23.04 51.14
CA VAL A 154 5.21 21.71 51.73
C VAL A 154 4.85 21.58 53.23
N PHE A 155 4.57 22.64 53.90
CA PHE A 155 4.28 22.65 55.35
C PHE A 155 2.85 23.04 55.67
N THR A 156 2.27 24.01 54.94
CA THR A 156 0.96 24.58 55.23
C THR A 156 0.39 25.33 54.02
N THR A 157 -0.85 25.83 54.12
CA THR A 157 -1.38 26.80 53.17
C THR A 157 -1.16 28.21 53.76
N VAL A 158 -0.36 29.01 53.07
CA VAL A 158 -0.16 30.42 53.42
C VAL A 158 -1.36 31.23 52.93
N LYS A 159 -1.97 32.00 53.85
CA LYS A 159 -3.07 32.94 53.57
C LYS A 159 -2.54 34.34 53.79
N LEU A 160 -2.65 35.20 52.80
CA LEU A 160 -2.09 36.55 52.78
C LEU A 160 -3.19 37.58 52.51
N TYR A 161 -3.24 38.63 53.32
CA TYR A 161 -3.88 39.88 52.98
C TYR A 161 -2.79 40.91 52.73
N VAL A 162 -2.78 41.58 51.60
CA VAL A 162 -1.82 42.62 51.24
C VAL A 162 -2.56 43.83 50.71
N GLY A 163 -2.29 45.02 51.28
CA GLY A 163 -2.85 46.31 50.87
C GLY A 163 -1.86 47.09 50.01
N ILE A 164 -2.31 47.57 48.83
CA ILE A 164 -1.55 48.39 47.90
C ILE A 164 -2.30 49.72 47.73
N ASP A 165 -1.61 50.85 47.98
CA ASP A 165 -2.17 52.20 47.84
C ASP A 165 -2.25 52.63 46.32
N GLU A 166 -2.84 53.79 46.12
CA GLU A 166 -3.04 54.43 44.84
C GLU A 166 -1.71 54.71 44.06
N ASP A 167 -0.60 54.81 44.78
CA ASP A 167 0.74 54.97 44.23
C ASP A 167 1.42 53.62 43.87
N GLY A 168 0.73 52.49 44.11
CA GLY A 168 1.27 51.15 43.90
C GLY A 168 2.28 50.70 44.95
N LYS A 169 2.20 51.23 46.19
CA LYS A 169 3.07 50.85 47.29
C LYS A 169 2.35 49.96 48.29
N ILE A 170 3.03 48.98 48.85
CA ILE A 170 2.50 48.16 49.96
C ILE A 170 2.31 49.04 51.18
N VAL A 171 1.09 49.16 51.61
CA VAL A 171 0.74 49.85 52.89
C VAL A 171 1.07 48.94 54.07
N ASN A 172 0.56 47.77 54.08
CA ASN A 172 0.85 46.70 55.03
C ASN A 172 0.39 45.35 54.50
N MET A 173 0.80 44.26 55.14
CA MET A 173 0.34 42.90 54.83
C MET A 173 0.25 42.09 56.15
N VAL A 174 -0.61 41.06 56.11
CA VAL A 174 -0.81 40.15 57.24
C VAL A 174 -1.03 38.73 56.72
N THR A 175 -0.35 37.77 57.34
CA THR A 175 -0.67 36.36 57.21
C THR A 175 -1.59 35.90 58.36
N THR A 176 -2.50 35.00 58.09
CA THR A 176 -3.43 34.44 59.06
C THR A 176 -3.09 33.02 59.49
N GLN A 177 -1.98 32.49 59.03
CA GLN A 177 -1.49 31.17 59.38
C GLN A 177 -0.03 31.20 59.76
N SER A 178 0.35 30.33 60.71
CA SER A 178 1.74 30.04 61.03
C SER A 178 2.26 28.83 60.25
N ASP A 179 3.57 28.80 59.99
CA ASP A 179 4.23 27.60 59.52
C ASP A 179 4.44 26.58 60.65
N THR A 180 4.96 25.39 60.33
CA THR A 180 5.22 24.31 61.28
C THR A 180 6.25 24.68 62.38
N LEU A 181 6.97 25.79 62.22
CA LEU A 181 7.95 26.31 63.19
C LEU A 181 7.41 27.44 64.01
N GLY A 182 6.09 27.82 63.87
CA GLY A 182 5.48 28.88 64.57
C GLY A 182 5.99 30.30 64.21
N LYS A 183 6.57 30.45 63.03
CA LYS A 183 7.18 31.71 62.56
C LYS A 183 6.24 32.55 61.69
N GLY A 184 5.10 31.99 61.27
CA GLY A 184 4.17 32.64 60.34
C GLY A 184 3.52 33.88 60.87
N GLU A 185 3.35 34.03 62.26
CA GLU A 185 2.81 35.22 62.91
C GLU A 185 3.65 36.46 62.63
N ASN A 186 4.92 36.32 62.28
CA ASN A 186 5.82 37.44 62.02
C ASN A 186 5.79 37.92 60.56
N PHE A 187 4.96 37.28 59.67
CA PHE A 187 4.84 37.68 58.31
C PHE A 187 3.92 38.86 58.11
N ASN A 188 4.44 40.06 58.36
CA ASN A 188 3.76 41.32 58.09
C ASN A 188 4.69 42.28 57.34
N GLY A 189 4.12 43.35 56.76
CA GLY A 189 4.85 44.28 55.91
C GLY A 189 6.11 44.86 56.56
N SER A 190 6.05 45.15 57.82
CA SER A 190 7.19 45.73 58.58
C SER A 190 8.29 44.70 58.81
N SER A 191 7.94 43.46 59.24
CA SER A 191 8.92 42.40 59.53
C SER A 191 9.62 41.84 58.30
N MET A 192 8.98 41.96 57.13
CA MET A 192 9.54 41.56 55.87
C MET A 192 10.14 42.71 55.03
N GLY A 193 10.20 43.93 55.63
CA GLY A 193 10.81 45.07 54.95
C GLY A 193 10.01 45.66 53.79
N LEU A 194 8.70 45.34 53.71
CA LEU A 194 7.91 45.60 52.52
C LEU A 194 7.01 46.80 52.52
N ASN A 195 6.87 47.47 53.72
CA ASN A 195 6.06 48.70 53.80
C ASN A 195 6.67 49.80 52.92
N GLY A 196 5.89 50.30 51.96
CA GLY A 196 6.35 51.27 50.97
C GLY A 196 7.03 50.63 49.72
N ALA A 197 7.20 49.30 49.64
CA ALA A 197 7.74 48.62 48.48
C ALA A 197 6.73 48.68 47.32
N THR A 198 7.25 48.77 46.11
CA THR A 198 6.48 48.71 44.83
C THR A 198 6.74 47.42 44.08
N SER A 199 6.03 47.18 43.01
CA SER A 199 6.25 46.02 42.15
C SER A 199 7.70 45.89 41.66
N THR A 200 8.45 46.99 41.48
CA THR A 200 9.84 46.99 41.03
C THR A 200 10.89 46.90 42.14
N THR A 201 10.50 47.20 43.38
CA THR A 201 11.41 47.23 44.55
C THR A 201 11.15 46.13 45.57
N VAL A 202 10.11 45.31 45.38
CA VAL A 202 9.74 44.23 46.29
C VAL A 202 10.86 43.19 46.45
N ASP A 203 11.56 42.88 45.39
CA ASP A 203 12.67 41.91 45.41
C ASP A 203 13.86 42.39 46.23
N ASP A 204 14.19 43.67 46.13
CA ASP A 204 15.33 44.28 46.84
C ASP A 204 14.99 44.53 48.32
N SER A 205 13.70 44.77 48.60
CA SER A 205 13.21 45.08 49.95
C SER A 205 12.87 43.84 50.78
N PHE A 206 12.71 42.67 50.11
CA PHE A 206 12.19 41.45 50.71
C PHE A 206 13.17 40.82 51.71
N VAL A 207 12.76 40.72 52.97
CA VAL A 207 13.52 40.09 54.07
C VAL A 207 12.93 38.71 54.39
N VAL A 208 13.72 37.66 54.21
CA VAL A 208 13.31 36.31 54.58
C VAL A 208 13.30 36.15 56.08
N VAL A 209 12.19 35.71 56.65
CA VAL A 209 12.08 35.46 58.10
C VAL A 209 12.92 34.24 58.45
N SER A 210 13.84 34.39 59.39
CA SER A 210 14.79 33.35 59.81
C SER A 210 14.07 32.11 60.32
N GLY A 211 14.45 30.94 59.70
CA GLY A 211 13.86 29.66 60.01
C GLY A 211 12.55 29.34 59.26
N ALA A 212 12.06 30.27 58.41
CA ALA A 212 10.81 30.09 57.64
C ALA A 212 10.99 30.42 56.15
N THR A 213 12.09 30.04 55.55
CA THR A 213 12.47 30.38 54.16
C THR A 213 11.41 29.97 53.12
N ILE A 214 10.85 28.76 53.25
CA ILE A 214 9.86 28.25 52.29
C ILE A 214 8.56 29.07 52.39
N SER A 215 8.06 29.32 53.60
CA SER A 215 6.87 30.13 53.79
C SER A 215 7.10 31.58 53.37
N SER A 216 8.29 32.14 53.61
CA SER A 216 8.65 33.49 53.17
C SER A 216 8.64 33.58 51.62
N ASN A 217 9.20 32.60 50.91
CA ASN A 217 9.16 32.58 49.46
C ASN A 217 7.73 32.42 48.93
N THR A 218 6.87 31.64 49.60
CA THR A 218 5.46 31.52 49.23
C THR A 218 4.74 32.87 49.41
N VAL A 219 5.04 33.64 50.46
CA VAL A 219 4.53 35.00 50.66
C VAL A 219 4.97 35.92 49.53
N LYS A 220 6.26 35.85 49.11
CA LYS A 220 6.79 36.64 48.02
C LYS A 220 6.03 36.37 46.71
N ASP A 221 5.79 35.08 46.36
CA ASP A 221 5.01 34.68 45.18
C ASP A 221 3.59 35.25 45.21
N LEU A 222 2.94 35.24 46.39
CA LEU A 222 1.59 35.79 46.57
C LEU A 222 1.56 37.32 46.42
N ILE A 223 2.58 38.03 46.92
CA ILE A 223 2.73 39.48 46.73
C ILE A 223 2.85 39.83 45.22
N THR A 224 3.65 39.06 44.47
CA THR A 224 3.76 39.26 43.05
C THR A 224 2.40 39.14 42.34
N ILE A 225 1.58 38.15 42.73
CA ILE A 225 0.22 37.98 42.18
C ILE A 225 -0.66 39.18 42.51
N ALA A 226 -0.54 39.73 43.71
CA ALA A 226 -1.30 40.94 44.13
C ALA A 226 -0.90 42.16 43.29
N PHE A 227 0.40 42.37 43.05
CA PHE A 227 0.87 43.46 42.19
C PHE A 227 0.43 43.30 40.74
N ASP A 228 0.51 42.09 40.20
CA ASP A 228 0.05 41.82 38.83
C ASP A 228 -1.43 42.18 38.67
N LYS A 229 -2.27 41.82 39.66
CA LYS A 229 -3.68 42.17 39.66
C LYS A 229 -3.87 43.68 39.78
N PHE A 230 -3.19 44.34 40.76
CA PHE A 230 -3.27 45.77 40.94
C PHE A 230 -2.87 46.58 39.71
N MET A 231 -1.76 46.22 39.06
CA MET A 231 -1.30 46.85 37.82
C MET A 231 -2.27 46.64 36.66
N ASN A 232 -2.87 45.45 36.55
CA ASN A 232 -3.87 45.16 35.54
C ASN A 232 -5.17 45.97 35.74
N ASP A 233 -5.55 46.23 37.00
CA ASP A 233 -6.74 47.02 37.33
C ASP A 233 -6.49 48.52 37.18
N ASN A 234 -5.22 48.97 37.21
CA ASN A 234 -4.84 50.38 37.12
C ASN A 234 -3.87 50.64 35.96
N PRO A 235 -4.26 50.34 34.69
CA PRO A 235 -3.36 50.42 33.53
C PRO A 235 -2.86 51.84 33.21
N ASP A 236 -3.59 52.84 33.60
CA ASP A 236 -3.19 54.24 33.38
C ASP A 236 -2.03 54.67 34.29
N LEU A 237 -1.94 54.10 35.49
CA LEU A 237 -0.85 54.34 36.44
C LEU A 237 0.42 53.54 36.09
N PHE A 238 0.25 52.41 35.47
CA PHE A 238 1.31 51.50 35.09
C PHE A 238 1.21 51.12 33.59
N PRO A 239 1.59 52.03 32.67
CA PRO A 239 1.52 51.73 31.24
C PRO A 239 2.40 50.51 30.92
N VAL A 240 1.75 49.40 30.59
CA VAL A 240 2.46 48.17 30.25
C VAL A 240 3.23 48.41 28.95
N LYS A 241 4.55 48.29 29.02
CA LYS A 241 5.40 48.35 27.84
C LYS A 241 5.04 47.18 26.90
N THR A 242 4.39 47.50 25.82
CA THR A 242 4.17 46.54 24.73
C THR A 242 5.44 46.37 23.87
N LEU A 243 5.75 45.17 23.54
CA LEU A 243 6.85 44.76 22.68
C LEU A 243 6.29 44.10 21.43
N THR A 244 6.91 44.34 20.31
CA THR A 244 6.52 43.74 19.02
C THR A 244 7.36 42.50 18.74
N VAL A 245 6.69 41.40 18.43
CA VAL A 245 7.29 40.21 17.87
C VAL A 245 6.95 40.14 16.39
N THR A 246 7.94 40.36 15.55
CA THR A 246 7.82 40.27 14.09
C THR A 246 8.21 38.88 13.61
N PHE A 247 7.50 38.40 12.58
CA PHE A 247 7.77 37.10 11.98
C PHE A 247 8.25 37.29 10.54
N ASP A 248 9.52 37.05 10.30
CA ASP A 248 10.06 36.95 8.95
C ASP A 248 9.88 35.53 8.43
N SER A 249 8.88 35.34 7.58
CA SER A 249 8.58 34.03 6.99
C SER A 249 9.63 33.54 6.01
N ASN A 250 10.66 34.32 5.70
CA ASN A 250 11.79 33.97 4.82
C ASN A 250 11.35 33.28 3.54
N GLY A 251 10.42 33.92 2.83
CA GLY A 251 9.84 33.43 1.58
C GLY A 251 8.63 32.51 1.70
N GLY A 252 8.15 32.26 2.93
CA GLY A 252 6.88 31.58 3.19
C GLY A 252 5.68 32.52 3.25
N THR A 253 4.50 31.96 3.54
CA THR A 253 3.27 32.73 3.74
C THR A 253 3.43 33.73 4.90
N LEU A 254 2.83 34.91 4.73
CA LEU A 254 2.93 35.99 5.73
C LEU A 254 2.32 35.55 7.07
N VAL A 255 3.08 35.75 8.16
CA VAL A 255 2.62 35.64 9.53
C VAL A 255 2.57 37.06 10.12
N LYS A 256 1.43 37.43 10.71
CA LYS A 256 1.24 38.75 11.30
C LYS A 256 2.11 38.92 12.54
N GLU A 257 2.64 40.10 12.74
CA GLU A 257 3.28 40.50 13.98
C GLU A 257 2.30 40.44 15.17
N ILE A 258 2.82 40.23 16.35
CA ILE A 258 2.09 40.14 17.59
C ILE A 258 2.62 41.18 18.57
N GLU A 259 1.72 41.91 19.21
CA GLU A 259 2.07 42.75 20.36
C GLU A 259 2.00 41.92 21.66
N VAL A 260 3.04 41.99 22.46
CA VAL A 260 3.19 41.20 23.71
C VAL A 260 3.57 42.14 24.82
N LYS A 261 2.97 41.98 26.01
CA LYS A 261 3.40 42.70 27.20
C LYS A 261 4.83 42.34 27.58
N SER A 262 5.66 43.31 27.89
CA SER A 262 7.04 43.04 28.36
C SER A 262 7.04 42.07 29.53
N GLY A 263 7.86 41.01 29.47
CA GLY A 263 7.92 39.97 30.48
C GLY A 263 6.88 38.84 30.30
N SER A 264 5.99 38.91 29.32
CA SER A 264 5.01 37.83 29.03
C SER A 264 5.47 36.92 27.94
N THR A 265 4.91 35.72 27.89
CA THR A 265 5.01 34.77 26.76
C THR A 265 3.90 35.02 25.75
N PHE A 266 3.97 34.43 24.58
CA PHE A 266 2.91 34.47 23.59
C PHE A 266 2.70 33.08 22.94
N VAL A 267 1.53 32.87 22.35
CA VAL A 267 1.19 31.60 21.69
C VAL A 267 1.92 31.54 20.36
N ARG A 268 2.57 30.38 20.09
CA ARG A 268 3.19 30.11 18.79
C ARG A 268 2.16 30.29 17.68
N PRO A 269 2.46 31.09 16.63
CA PRO A 269 1.58 31.21 15.47
C PRO A 269 1.51 29.91 14.71
N ASN A 270 0.49 29.78 13.84
CA ASN A 270 0.43 28.69 12.86
C ASN A 270 1.68 28.71 11.99
N ASP A 271 2.16 27.54 11.63
CA ASP A 271 3.34 27.39 10.79
C ASP A 271 3.07 28.00 9.41
N PRO A 272 4.00 28.82 8.88
CA PRO A 272 3.90 29.32 7.52
C PRO A 272 4.11 28.18 6.54
N THR A 273 3.62 28.34 5.31
CA THR A 273 3.85 27.41 4.19
C THR A 273 4.76 28.03 3.16
N ARG A 274 5.64 27.23 2.57
CA ARG A 274 6.49 27.62 1.45
C ARG A 274 6.56 26.47 0.48
N SER A 275 6.21 26.71 -0.78
CA SER A 275 6.27 25.67 -1.81
C SER A 275 7.66 25.07 -1.88
N LEU A 276 7.74 23.73 -1.91
CA LEU A 276 8.97 22.93 -1.99
C LEU A 276 9.90 22.98 -0.76
N TYR A 277 9.38 23.46 0.35
CA TYR A 277 10.15 23.50 1.60
C TYR A 277 9.32 23.04 2.78
N HIS A 278 9.96 22.33 3.70
CA HIS A 278 9.41 22.04 5.03
C HIS A 278 9.80 23.12 6.01
N PHE A 279 8.82 23.55 6.81
CA PHE A 279 9.08 24.48 7.89
C PHE A 279 9.76 23.74 9.04
N VAL A 280 10.98 24.17 9.40
CA VAL A 280 11.75 23.60 10.48
C VAL A 280 11.36 24.21 11.83
N GLY A 281 11.12 25.52 11.84
CA GLY A 281 10.78 26.24 13.05
C GLY A 281 11.08 27.72 12.95
N TRP A 282 10.70 28.45 14.00
CA TRP A 282 11.05 29.85 14.20
C TRP A 282 12.38 29.94 14.92
N TYR A 283 13.27 30.82 14.45
CA TYR A 283 14.62 31.01 14.99
C TYR A 283 14.84 32.47 15.38
N PHE A 284 15.58 32.65 16.48
CA PHE A 284 16.06 33.96 16.93
C PHE A 284 17.58 33.87 17.06
N ASN A 285 18.32 34.77 16.41
CA ASN A 285 19.78 34.74 16.37
C ASN A 285 20.34 33.33 16.05
N ASP A 286 19.80 32.68 15.00
CA ASP A 286 20.15 31.33 14.53
C ASP A 286 19.95 30.17 15.51
N GLN A 287 19.27 30.40 16.63
CA GLN A 287 18.86 29.34 17.55
C GLN A 287 17.33 29.12 17.49
N PRO A 288 16.85 27.88 17.63
CA PRO A 288 15.42 27.61 17.73
C PRO A 288 14.80 28.45 18.86
N TYR A 289 13.70 29.13 18.56
CA TYR A 289 13.05 29.98 19.54
C TYR A 289 12.19 29.15 20.50
N ASP A 290 12.38 29.42 21.80
CA ASP A 290 11.61 28.80 22.89
C ASP A 290 10.43 29.69 23.29
N PHE A 291 9.22 29.31 22.88
CA PHE A 291 7.97 30.05 23.12
C PHE A 291 7.53 30.04 24.59
N THR A 292 8.20 29.29 25.48
CA THR A 292 7.93 29.27 26.90
C THR A 292 8.66 30.41 27.65
N LYS A 293 9.58 31.09 26.98
CA LYS A 293 10.35 32.18 27.58
C LYS A 293 9.66 33.53 27.41
N PRO A 294 9.73 34.42 28.42
CA PRO A 294 9.15 35.75 28.31
C PRO A 294 9.91 36.66 27.34
N VAL A 295 9.17 37.50 26.63
CA VAL A 295 9.71 38.50 25.72
C VAL A 295 10.13 39.75 26.50
N THR A 296 11.41 40.15 26.42
CA THR A 296 11.98 41.28 27.15
C THR A 296 12.39 42.46 26.26
N SER A 297 12.40 42.27 24.94
CA SER A 297 12.69 43.29 23.94
C SER A 297 11.91 42.99 22.65
N ASN A 298 11.83 43.95 21.74
CA ASN A 298 11.32 43.66 20.37
C ASN A 298 12.24 42.61 19.72
N ILE A 299 11.64 41.60 19.11
CA ILE A 299 12.35 40.50 18.45
C ILE A 299 11.78 40.26 17.07
N THR A 300 12.63 39.79 16.15
CA THR A 300 12.24 39.26 14.87
C THR A 300 12.59 37.79 14.83
N LEU A 301 11.57 36.95 14.67
CA LEU A 301 11.71 35.51 14.51
C LEU A 301 11.77 35.18 13.01
N VAL A 302 12.80 34.45 12.62
CA VAL A 302 13.03 34.09 11.21
C VAL A 302 12.66 32.62 11.00
N ALA A 303 11.84 32.36 9.98
CA ALA A 303 11.49 31.00 9.58
C ALA A 303 12.73 30.28 9.00
N LYS A 304 13.03 29.07 9.50
CA LYS A 304 13.98 28.16 8.83
C LYS A 304 13.23 27.12 8.04
N TRP A 305 13.79 26.84 6.87
CA TRP A 305 13.24 25.93 5.88
C TRP A 305 14.28 24.91 5.46
N VAL A 306 13.82 23.68 5.20
CA VAL A 306 14.60 22.65 4.52
C VAL A 306 13.92 22.33 3.19
N SER A 307 14.69 22.27 2.11
CA SER A 307 14.13 21.89 0.80
C SER A 307 13.62 20.46 0.84
N VAL A 308 12.42 20.22 0.31
CA VAL A 308 11.88 18.85 0.13
C VAL A 308 12.68 18.07 -0.92
N PHE A 309 13.40 18.79 -1.82
CA PHE A 309 14.25 18.19 -2.83
C PHE A 309 15.73 18.45 -2.54
N GLN A 310 16.53 17.40 -2.56
CA GLN A 310 17.98 17.53 -2.65
C GLN A 310 18.37 17.56 -4.13
N PHE A 311 19.11 18.57 -4.54
CA PHE A 311 19.42 18.85 -5.92
C PHE A 311 20.93 18.94 -6.13
N ASP A 312 21.45 18.11 -7.04
CA ASP A 312 22.81 18.22 -7.52
C ASP A 312 22.85 19.18 -8.73
N SER A 313 23.36 20.36 -8.51
CA SER A 313 23.44 21.39 -9.55
C SER A 313 24.46 21.09 -10.67
N LYS A 314 25.40 20.17 -10.46
CA LYS A 314 26.39 19.77 -11.48
C LYS A 314 25.76 18.82 -12.50
N THR A 315 24.99 17.85 -12.02
CA THR A 315 24.27 16.90 -12.87
C THR A 315 22.85 17.36 -13.19
N GLN A 316 22.40 18.48 -12.64
CA GLN A 316 21.05 19.03 -12.77
C GLN A 316 19.95 18.02 -12.38
N THR A 317 20.24 17.19 -11.38
CA THR A 317 19.41 16.05 -10.97
C THR A 317 18.83 16.28 -9.57
N ILE A 318 17.53 16.02 -9.40
CA ILE A 318 16.94 15.82 -8.07
C ILE A 318 17.34 14.44 -7.59
N VAL A 319 18.18 14.35 -6.55
CA VAL A 319 18.75 13.09 -6.07
C VAL A 319 18.03 12.49 -4.87
N ASP A 320 17.27 13.30 -4.13
CA ASP A 320 16.46 12.84 -3.00
C ASP A 320 15.26 13.75 -2.77
N ALA A 321 14.21 13.21 -2.14
CA ALA A 321 12.99 13.92 -1.82
C ALA A 321 12.38 13.38 -0.54
N THR A 322 12.12 14.27 0.44
CA THR A 322 11.63 13.88 1.77
C THR A 322 10.22 14.40 2.02
N ASP A 323 9.41 13.59 2.75
CA ASP A 323 8.09 13.96 3.29
C ASP A 323 7.09 14.51 2.28
N LEU A 324 7.15 14.07 1.02
CA LEU A 324 6.20 14.46 -0.01
C LEU A 324 4.94 13.60 0.02
N ALA A 325 3.78 14.23 -0.04
CA ALA A 325 2.48 13.59 -0.02
C ALA A 325 1.46 14.36 -0.88
N GLY A 326 0.42 13.65 -1.32
CA GLY A 326 -0.66 14.24 -2.12
C GLY A 326 -0.21 14.58 -3.55
N ASP A 327 -0.64 15.73 -4.03
CA ASP A 327 -0.33 16.20 -5.38
C ASP A 327 0.99 16.97 -5.36
N ILE A 328 1.96 16.53 -6.12
CA ILE A 328 3.29 17.17 -6.20
C ILE A 328 3.57 17.72 -7.58
N GLU A 329 4.24 18.85 -7.62
CA GLU A 329 4.78 19.44 -8.83
C GLU A 329 6.30 19.46 -8.73
N ILE A 330 6.97 18.83 -9.68
CA ILE A 330 8.43 18.87 -9.79
C ILE A 330 8.82 20.26 -10.30
N PRO A 331 9.74 20.97 -9.61
CA PRO A 331 10.14 22.31 -10.04
C PRO A 331 10.99 22.24 -11.31
N ALA A 332 10.72 23.14 -12.26
CA ALA A 332 11.56 23.28 -13.46
C ALA A 332 12.97 23.82 -13.14
N LYS A 333 13.11 24.55 -12.02
CA LYS A 333 14.39 25.11 -11.55
C LYS A 333 14.50 25.03 -10.04
N ILE A 334 15.69 24.74 -9.55
CA ILE A 334 16.07 24.83 -8.13
C ILE A 334 17.27 25.76 -8.02
N ASN A 335 17.16 26.80 -7.17
CA ASN A 335 18.19 27.83 -6.99
C ASN A 335 18.64 28.49 -8.32
N GLY A 336 17.71 28.65 -9.27
CA GLY A 336 17.97 29.26 -10.59
C GLY A 336 18.57 28.30 -11.62
N VAL A 337 18.93 27.10 -11.27
CA VAL A 337 19.47 26.06 -12.16
C VAL A 337 18.34 25.15 -12.63
N GLU A 338 18.31 24.83 -13.93
CA GLU A 338 17.31 23.94 -14.52
C GLU A 338 17.43 22.51 -13.96
N VAL A 339 16.27 21.86 -13.75
CA VAL A 339 16.19 20.46 -13.41
C VAL A 339 16.07 19.67 -14.71
N LYS A 340 17.04 18.80 -14.98
CA LYS A 340 17.13 17.96 -16.19
C LYS A 340 16.84 16.49 -15.93
N ALA A 341 16.97 16.06 -14.67
CA ALA A 341 16.76 14.66 -14.35
C ALA A 341 16.12 14.42 -12.98
N LEU A 342 15.35 13.34 -12.89
CA LEU A 342 14.90 12.73 -11.65
C LEU A 342 15.80 11.54 -11.34
N GLY A 343 16.38 11.53 -10.15
CA GLY A 343 17.37 10.53 -9.71
C GLY A 343 16.79 9.14 -9.48
N GLU A 344 17.71 8.20 -9.29
CA GLU A 344 17.36 6.80 -9.00
C GLU A 344 16.63 6.68 -7.67
N ASN A 345 15.56 5.87 -7.65
CA ASN A 345 14.76 5.58 -6.47
C ASN A 345 14.12 6.81 -5.78
N LEU A 346 14.04 7.94 -6.46
CA LEU A 346 13.67 9.26 -5.89
C LEU A 346 12.41 9.21 -5.02
N PHE A 347 11.35 8.55 -5.50
CA PHE A 347 10.07 8.38 -4.78
C PHE A 347 9.74 6.90 -4.51
N LYS A 348 10.73 6.02 -4.62
CA LYS A 348 10.50 4.58 -4.48
C LYS A 348 9.76 4.23 -3.20
N ASN A 349 8.68 3.45 -3.35
CA ASN A 349 7.79 3.01 -2.27
C ASN A 349 7.06 4.14 -1.51
N ASN A 350 7.01 5.36 -2.06
CA ASN A 350 6.19 6.42 -1.49
C ASN A 350 4.71 6.10 -1.72
N LYS A 351 3.97 5.87 -0.63
CA LYS A 351 2.53 5.53 -0.64
C LYS A 351 1.63 6.72 -0.34
N THR A 352 2.17 7.91 -0.30
CA THR A 352 1.44 9.14 0.06
C THR A 352 1.23 10.07 -1.12
N ILE A 353 2.06 9.98 -2.17
CA ILE A 353 1.91 10.74 -3.41
C ILE A 353 0.72 10.22 -4.21
N THR A 354 -0.16 11.13 -4.65
CA THR A 354 -1.38 10.84 -5.42
C THR A 354 -1.32 11.30 -6.86
N SER A 355 -0.64 12.41 -7.14
CA SER A 355 -0.37 12.88 -8.51
C SER A 355 1.00 13.54 -8.62
N VAL A 356 1.56 13.52 -9.82
CA VAL A 356 2.84 14.16 -10.13
C VAL A 356 2.72 14.98 -11.42
N ILE A 357 3.15 16.24 -11.35
CA ILE A 357 3.36 17.10 -12.52
C ILE A 357 4.86 17.16 -12.79
N ILE A 358 5.27 16.76 -13.98
CA ILE A 358 6.66 16.77 -14.44
C ILE A 358 6.82 17.95 -15.41
N PRO A 359 7.72 18.91 -15.13
CA PRO A 359 7.89 20.11 -15.94
C PRO A 359 8.53 19.79 -17.29
N GLU A 360 8.42 20.73 -18.20
CA GLU A 360 9.20 20.75 -19.44
C GLU A 360 10.71 20.79 -19.13
N GLY A 361 11.52 20.20 -20.01
CA GLY A 361 12.97 20.22 -19.91
C GLY A 361 13.58 19.05 -19.14
N ILE A 362 12.78 18.13 -18.61
CA ILE A 362 13.30 16.87 -18.06
C ILE A 362 13.75 15.98 -19.23
N GLU A 363 15.01 15.54 -19.17
CA GLU A 363 15.67 14.68 -20.19
C GLU A 363 15.80 13.21 -19.72
N ASN A 364 15.77 13.00 -18.40
CA ASN A 364 15.89 11.65 -17.84
C ASN A 364 15.06 11.47 -16.57
N ILE A 365 14.32 10.35 -16.51
CA ILE A 365 13.71 9.83 -15.29
C ILE A 365 14.41 8.50 -14.99
N ALA A 366 15.25 8.48 -13.98
CA ALA A 366 16.17 7.38 -13.73
C ALA A 366 15.50 6.12 -13.17
N PHE A 367 16.31 5.08 -12.96
CA PHE A 367 15.90 3.77 -12.46
C PHE A 367 15.00 3.86 -11.21
N SER A 368 13.86 3.17 -11.26
CA SER A 368 12.94 3.02 -10.11
C SER A 368 12.44 4.32 -9.48
N ALA A 369 12.46 5.45 -10.20
CA ALA A 369 12.16 6.77 -9.64
C ALA A 369 10.80 6.84 -8.93
N PHE A 370 9.78 6.12 -9.41
CA PHE A 370 8.44 6.03 -8.82
C PHE A 370 8.02 4.58 -8.50
N GLU A 371 8.95 3.62 -8.48
CA GLU A 371 8.63 2.21 -8.21
C GLU A 371 7.91 2.05 -6.87
N GLY A 372 6.77 1.34 -6.87
CA GLY A 372 6.00 1.07 -5.67
C GLY A 372 5.20 2.26 -5.12
N CYS A 373 5.04 3.35 -5.89
CA CYS A 373 4.14 4.45 -5.55
C CYS A 373 2.68 4.01 -5.73
N SER A 374 2.20 3.14 -4.84
CA SER A 374 0.93 2.43 -5.00
C SER A 374 -0.32 3.31 -4.97
N ASN A 375 -0.23 4.55 -4.47
CA ASN A 375 -1.33 5.53 -4.47
C ASN A 375 -1.23 6.57 -5.59
N LEU A 376 -0.16 6.56 -6.39
CA LEU A 376 0.01 7.45 -7.54
C LEU A 376 -1.03 7.12 -8.61
N LYS A 377 -1.94 8.06 -8.88
CA LYS A 377 -3.07 7.91 -9.82
C LYS A 377 -2.77 8.55 -11.16
N THR A 378 -2.10 9.70 -11.15
CA THR A 378 -1.87 10.50 -12.36
C THR A 378 -0.44 10.99 -12.45
N VAL A 379 0.10 10.95 -13.68
CA VAL A 379 1.37 11.59 -14.03
C VAL A 379 1.12 12.48 -15.25
N THR A 380 1.42 13.76 -15.12
CA THR A 380 1.24 14.76 -16.17
C THR A 380 2.59 15.33 -16.58
N PHE A 381 2.92 15.25 -17.85
CA PHE A 381 4.10 15.92 -18.43
C PHE A 381 3.66 17.27 -19.01
N LEU A 382 4.34 18.36 -18.60
CA LEU A 382 4.17 19.68 -19.17
C LEU A 382 5.14 19.85 -20.35
N GLY A 383 4.74 20.62 -21.38
CA GLY A 383 5.61 20.88 -22.53
C GLY A 383 5.89 19.64 -23.36
N THR A 384 4.93 19.26 -24.22
CA THR A 384 5.04 18.05 -25.05
C THR A 384 5.91 18.22 -26.30
N ASP A 385 6.36 19.44 -26.61
CA ASP A 385 7.01 19.82 -27.87
C ASP A 385 8.54 20.02 -27.77
N SER A 386 9.15 19.59 -26.66
CA SER A 386 10.60 19.67 -26.49
C SER A 386 11.33 18.81 -27.54
N SER A 387 12.37 19.41 -28.17
CA SER A 387 13.25 18.70 -29.12
C SER A 387 14.23 17.74 -28.40
N ASP A 388 14.43 17.93 -27.09
CA ASP A 388 15.36 17.13 -26.30
C ASP A 388 14.72 15.78 -25.94
N PRO A 389 15.39 14.66 -26.20
CA PRO A 389 14.82 13.34 -25.98
C PRO A 389 14.65 13.06 -24.48
N LEU A 390 13.46 12.54 -24.11
CA LEU A 390 13.17 12.05 -22.76
C LEU A 390 13.45 10.56 -22.68
N THR A 391 14.34 10.17 -21.79
CA THR A 391 14.69 8.78 -21.51
C THR A 391 14.13 8.32 -20.18
N PHE A 392 13.72 7.04 -20.14
CA PHE A 392 13.24 6.40 -18.93
C PHE A 392 14.17 5.26 -18.51
N GLY A 393 14.50 5.21 -17.23
CA GLY A 393 15.19 4.09 -16.62
C GLY A 393 14.30 2.85 -16.49
N ILE A 394 14.89 1.75 -16.06
CA ILE A 394 14.16 0.51 -15.75
C ILE A 394 13.25 0.74 -14.52
N ASN A 395 12.05 0.11 -14.48
CA ASN A 395 11.13 0.11 -13.35
C ASN A 395 10.54 1.48 -12.97
N VAL A 396 10.55 2.49 -13.82
CA VAL A 396 10.19 3.88 -13.41
C VAL A 396 8.85 3.94 -12.68
N PHE A 397 7.81 3.30 -13.19
CA PHE A 397 6.46 3.27 -12.58
C PHE A 397 6.05 1.84 -12.17
N LYS A 398 7.03 0.93 -11.99
CA LYS A 398 6.73 -0.44 -11.57
C LYS A 398 5.94 -0.44 -10.26
N ASP A 399 4.89 -1.29 -10.19
CA ASP A 399 4.01 -1.44 -9.03
C ASP A 399 3.28 -0.16 -8.58
N CYS A 400 3.11 0.83 -9.49
CA CYS A 400 2.19 1.94 -9.31
C CYS A 400 0.75 1.47 -9.51
N THR A 401 0.22 0.70 -8.58
CA THR A 401 -1.03 -0.05 -8.72
C THR A 401 -2.27 0.81 -8.94
N ALA A 402 -2.28 2.06 -8.47
CA ALA A 402 -3.37 3.02 -8.66
C ALA A 402 -3.24 3.85 -9.95
N LEU A 403 -2.12 3.76 -10.69
CA LEU A 403 -1.85 4.59 -11.86
C LEU A 403 -2.85 4.26 -12.97
N ASN A 404 -3.72 5.21 -13.28
CA ASN A 404 -4.78 5.06 -14.27
C ASN A 404 -4.76 6.14 -15.37
N SER A 405 -4.01 7.23 -15.15
CA SER A 405 -3.91 8.34 -16.09
C SER A 405 -2.46 8.81 -16.24
N ILE A 406 -1.89 8.49 -17.38
CA ILE A 406 -0.57 8.94 -17.84
C ILE A 406 -0.60 9.00 -19.36
N SER A 407 0.04 10.01 -19.94
CA SER A 407 0.25 10.17 -21.38
C SER A 407 1.73 10.44 -21.62
N LEU A 408 2.37 9.62 -22.43
CA LEU A 408 3.78 9.81 -22.75
C LEU A 408 3.94 11.00 -23.71
N PRO A 409 4.89 11.92 -23.44
CA PRO A 409 5.14 13.07 -24.30
C PRO A 409 5.79 12.66 -25.63
N ALA A 410 5.73 13.57 -26.62
CA ALA A 410 6.22 13.30 -27.97
C ALA A 410 7.73 13.05 -28.06
N ASN A 411 8.51 13.56 -27.12
CA ASN A 411 9.97 13.37 -27.02
C ASN A 411 10.38 12.08 -26.27
N ALA A 412 9.45 11.26 -25.82
CA ALA A 412 9.75 9.94 -25.25
C ALA A 412 10.38 9.01 -26.29
N THR A 413 11.51 8.38 -25.98
CA THR A 413 12.28 7.58 -26.95
C THR A 413 12.00 6.09 -26.91
N ALA A 414 11.57 5.56 -25.76
CA ALA A 414 11.24 4.15 -25.59
C ALA A 414 10.33 3.95 -24.36
N ILE A 415 9.63 2.83 -24.29
CA ILE A 415 9.05 2.31 -23.06
C ILE A 415 10.04 1.32 -22.47
N ALA A 416 10.69 1.70 -21.39
CA ALA A 416 11.79 0.96 -20.80
C ALA A 416 11.35 -0.39 -20.19
N THR A 417 12.32 -1.24 -19.87
CA THR A 417 12.11 -2.51 -19.18
C THR A 417 11.32 -2.30 -17.88
N SER A 418 10.26 -3.09 -17.70
CA SER A 418 9.37 -3.08 -16.53
C SER A 418 8.81 -1.70 -16.17
N MET A 419 8.75 -0.77 -17.10
CA MET A 419 8.37 0.63 -16.81
C MET A 419 7.00 0.75 -16.15
N PHE A 420 6.01 -0.07 -16.59
CA PHE A 420 4.65 -0.10 -16.07
C PHE A 420 4.29 -1.48 -15.49
N GLU A 421 5.26 -2.34 -15.22
CA GLU A 421 5.00 -3.66 -14.63
C GLU A 421 4.20 -3.50 -13.34
N GLY A 422 3.07 -4.22 -13.22
CA GLY A 422 2.22 -4.15 -12.02
C GLY A 422 1.33 -2.90 -11.91
N CYS A 423 1.23 -2.05 -12.95
CA CYS A 423 0.27 -0.94 -13.00
C CYS A 423 -1.14 -1.48 -13.26
N THR A 424 -1.73 -2.11 -12.24
CA THR A 424 -2.97 -2.88 -12.36
C THR A 424 -4.20 -2.04 -12.71
N SER A 425 -4.19 -0.73 -12.44
CA SER A 425 -5.28 0.20 -12.77
C SER A 425 -5.12 0.91 -14.12
N LEU A 426 -4.01 0.67 -14.86
CA LEU A 426 -3.76 1.32 -16.13
C LEU A 426 -4.68 0.75 -17.20
N ILE A 427 -5.62 1.59 -17.71
CA ILE A 427 -6.63 1.18 -18.70
C ILE A 427 -6.15 1.43 -20.13
N GLN A 428 -5.43 2.53 -20.34
CA GLN A 428 -4.90 2.94 -21.64
C GLN A 428 -3.63 3.78 -21.44
N LEU A 429 -2.78 3.82 -22.46
CA LEU A 429 -1.60 4.66 -22.51
C LEU A 429 -1.56 5.40 -23.85
N PRO A 430 -1.95 6.68 -23.92
CA PRO A 430 -1.70 7.51 -25.11
C PRO A 430 -0.20 7.72 -25.30
N ILE A 431 0.28 7.44 -26.52
CA ILE A 431 1.68 7.57 -26.90
C ILE A 431 1.75 8.55 -28.07
N HIS A 432 2.43 9.67 -27.88
CA HIS A 432 2.54 10.73 -28.88
C HIS A 432 3.91 10.79 -29.58
N GLY A 433 4.88 10.04 -29.05
CA GLY A 433 6.26 10.03 -29.53
C GLY A 433 6.58 8.91 -30.54
N VAL A 434 7.80 8.99 -31.09
CA VAL A 434 8.39 7.94 -31.94
C VAL A 434 9.22 7.03 -31.04
N LEU A 435 8.64 5.93 -30.61
CA LEU A 435 9.34 4.93 -29.78
C LEU A 435 10.18 4.01 -30.65
N ASP A 436 11.35 3.58 -30.15
CA ASP A 436 12.19 2.58 -30.80
C ASP A 436 11.74 1.15 -30.47
N HIS A 437 11.37 0.89 -29.22
CA HIS A 437 10.96 -0.44 -28.76
C HIS A 437 10.04 -0.40 -27.54
N ILE A 438 9.37 -1.53 -27.29
CA ILE A 438 8.67 -1.81 -26.04
C ILE A 438 9.53 -2.78 -25.24
N GLY A 439 10.03 -2.33 -24.08
CA GLY A 439 10.99 -3.08 -23.26
C GLY A 439 10.47 -4.38 -22.66
N THR A 440 11.37 -5.19 -22.16
CA THR A 440 11.05 -6.45 -21.46
C THR A 440 10.13 -6.16 -20.27
N SER A 441 9.05 -6.94 -20.14
CA SER A 441 8.05 -6.82 -19.06
C SER A 441 7.42 -5.43 -18.93
N ALA A 442 7.48 -4.58 -19.94
CA ALA A 442 7.10 -3.16 -19.87
C ALA A 442 5.68 -2.92 -19.33
N PHE A 443 4.72 -3.78 -19.67
CA PHE A 443 3.32 -3.76 -19.21
C PHE A 443 2.91 -5.07 -18.53
N LYS A 444 3.87 -5.87 -18.08
CA LYS A 444 3.57 -7.12 -17.38
C LYS A 444 2.63 -6.88 -16.20
N ASN A 445 1.56 -7.67 -16.08
CA ASN A 445 0.53 -7.55 -15.04
C ASN A 445 -0.30 -6.24 -15.10
N CYS A 446 -0.35 -5.52 -16.23
CA CYS A 446 -1.30 -4.43 -16.45
C CYS A 446 -2.69 -5.02 -16.75
N VAL A 447 -3.33 -5.61 -15.74
CA VAL A 447 -4.54 -6.45 -15.91
C VAL A 447 -5.75 -5.70 -16.46
N GLN A 448 -5.83 -4.36 -16.29
CA GLN A 448 -6.90 -3.52 -16.81
C GLN A 448 -6.60 -2.86 -18.15
N LEU A 449 -5.38 -3.01 -18.70
CA LEU A 449 -5.03 -2.43 -20.00
C LEU A 449 -5.90 -3.04 -21.11
N ALA A 450 -6.83 -2.22 -21.64
CA ALA A 450 -7.85 -2.70 -22.56
C ALA A 450 -7.43 -2.61 -24.04
N ALA A 451 -6.70 -1.57 -24.38
CA ALA A 451 -6.19 -1.35 -25.74
C ALA A 451 -4.91 -0.51 -25.72
N ILE A 452 -4.04 -0.72 -26.71
CA ILE A 452 -2.87 0.10 -26.96
C ILE A 452 -2.60 0.19 -28.45
N SER A 453 -2.26 1.40 -28.91
CA SER A 453 -1.79 1.64 -30.28
C SER A 453 -0.30 1.98 -30.24
N LEU A 454 0.51 1.16 -30.86
CA LEU A 454 1.96 1.40 -30.94
C LEU A 454 2.24 2.35 -32.12
N PRO A 455 3.02 3.43 -31.89
CA PRO A 455 3.33 4.40 -32.96
C PRO A 455 4.33 3.82 -33.98
N GLU A 456 4.37 4.43 -35.16
CA GLU A 456 5.46 4.16 -36.12
C GLU A 456 6.81 4.49 -35.48
N GLY A 457 7.83 3.67 -35.80
CA GLY A 457 9.15 3.72 -35.18
C GLY A 457 9.43 2.49 -34.31
N VAL A 458 8.42 1.91 -33.65
CA VAL A 458 8.60 0.70 -32.83
C VAL A 458 9.05 -0.47 -33.71
N LYS A 459 10.24 -0.99 -33.42
CA LYS A 459 10.88 -2.11 -34.18
C LYS A 459 10.71 -3.44 -33.46
N SER A 460 10.61 -3.44 -32.12
CA SER A 460 10.48 -4.68 -31.36
C SER A 460 9.56 -4.57 -30.16
N ILE A 461 8.89 -5.67 -29.86
CA ILE A 461 8.19 -5.95 -28.62
C ILE A 461 9.00 -7.03 -27.90
N GLU A 462 9.60 -6.67 -26.77
CA GLU A 462 10.51 -7.55 -26.06
C GLU A 462 9.79 -8.57 -25.18
N SER A 463 10.54 -9.49 -24.57
CA SER A 463 9.99 -10.63 -23.82
C SER A 463 9.07 -10.18 -22.68
N ASN A 464 7.94 -10.88 -22.51
CA ASN A 464 6.95 -10.63 -21.47
C ASN A 464 6.31 -9.23 -21.48
N ALA A 465 6.49 -8.45 -22.54
CA ALA A 465 6.13 -7.01 -22.57
C ALA A 465 4.67 -6.75 -22.17
N PHE A 466 3.73 -7.62 -22.57
CA PHE A 466 2.30 -7.56 -22.21
C PHE A 466 1.84 -8.83 -21.47
N GLU A 467 2.74 -9.56 -20.82
CA GLU A 467 2.35 -10.77 -20.08
C GLU A 467 1.30 -10.43 -19.02
N ASN A 468 0.21 -11.23 -18.98
CA ASN A 468 -0.92 -11.06 -18.06
C ASN A 468 -1.71 -9.75 -18.26
N CYS A 469 -1.69 -9.10 -19.41
CA CYS A 469 -2.63 -8.03 -19.75
C CYS A 469 -4.00 -8.64 -20.06
N GLN A 470 -4.70 -9.10 -19.04
CA GLN A 470 -5.90 -9.93 -19.16
C GLN A 470 -7.10 -9.20 -19.79
N SER A 471 -7.14 -7.88 -19.75
CA SER A 471 -8.20 -7.06 -20.39
C SER A 471 -7.87 -6.61 -21.81
N LEU A 472 -6.67 -6.91 -22.33
CA LEU A 472 -6.23 -6.44 -23.64
C LEU A 472 -7.05 -7.11 -24.77
N ILE A 473 -7.93 -6.33 -25.40
CA ILE A 473 -8.82 -6.80 -26.47
C ILE A 473 -8.17 -6.61 -27.84
N ALA A 474 -7.49 -5.45 -28.01
CA ALA A 474 -6.90 -5.06 -29.27
C ALA A 474 -5.54 -4.38 -29.09
N ILE A 475 -4.62 -4.70 -30.00
CA ILE A 475 -3.36 -4.01 -30.16
C ILE A 475 -3.13 -3.71 -31.65
N SER A 476 -2.69 -2.48 -31.95
CA SER A 476 -2.30 -2.09 -33.29
C SER A 476 -0.78 -2.06 -33.41
N PHE A 477 -0.25 -2.84 -34.34
CA PHE A 477 1.19 -2.91 -34.63
C PHE A 477 1.55 -1.93 -35.75
N PRO A 478 2.65 -1.16 -35.63
CA PRO A 478 3.14 -0.29 -36.68
C PRO A 478 3.80 -1.05 -37.80
N SER A 479 3.89 -0.43 -38.98
CA SER A 479 4.54 -1.04 -40.16
C SER A 479 6.05 -1.27 -39.95
N THR A 480 6.66 -0.55 -39.03
CA THR A 480 8.08 -0.63 -38.64
C THR A 480 8.42 -1.82 -37.75
N LEU A 481 7.40 -2.51 -37.19
CA LEU A 481 7.62 -3.65 -36.28
C LEU A 481 8.30 -4.79 -37.03
N THR A 482 9.39 -5.31 -36.47
CA THR A 482 10.18 -6.41 -37.04
C THR A 482 10.21 -7.67 -36.19
N LYS A 483 10.02 -7.51 -34.87
CA LYS A 483 10.22 -8.60 -33.89
C LYS A 483 9.14 -8.63 -32.82
N ILE A 484 8.61 -9.83 -32.52
CA ILE A 484 7.76 -10.15 -31.37
C ILE A 484 8.47 -11.26 -30.59
N SER A 485 8.88 -10.95 -29.37
CA SER A 485 9.72 -11.82 -28.53
C SER A 485 8.92 -12.85 -27.73
N GLU A 486 9.63 -13.66 -26.97
CA GLU A 486 9.08 -14.74 -26.16
C GLU A 486 8.09 -14.21 -25.12
N GLU A 487 6.95 -14.92 -24.97
CA GLU A 487 5.90 -14.62 -23.98
C GLU A 487 5.37 -13.17 -24.02
N ALA A 488 5.61 -12.44 -25.11
CA ALA A 488 5.26 -11.03 -25.24
C ALA A 488 3.79 -10.73 -24.93
N PHE A 489 2.86 -11.65 -25.26
CA PHE A 489 1.42 -11.55 -25.02
C PHE A 489 0.89 -12.73 -24.19
N LYS A 490 1.74 -13.40 -23.45
CA LYS A 490 1.33 -14.54 -22.63
C LYS A 490 0.18 -14.16 -21.70
N ASN A 491 -0.87 -14.99 -21.67
CA ASN A 491 -2.07 -14.79 -20.86
C ASN A 491 -2.86 -13.50 -21.19
N CYS A 492 -2.71 -12.92 -22.37
CA CYS A 492 -3.60 -11.86 -22.88
C CYS A 492 -4.94 -12.49 -23.31
N SER A 493 -5.73 -12.94 -22.34
CA SER A 493 -6.89 -13.82 -22.54
C SER A 493 -8.04 -13.22 -23.36
N GLN A 494 -8.09 -11.87 -23.52
CA GLN A 494 -9.16 -11.19 -24.25
C GLN A 494 -8.82 -10.85 -25.70
N ILE A 495 -7.58 -11.01 -26.18
CA ILE A 495 -7.22 -10.77 -27.57
C ILE A 495 -7.97 -11.76 -28.45
N VAL A 496 -8.73 -11.24 -29.44
CA VAL A 496 -9.53 -12.07 -30.37
C VAL A 496 -8.81 -12.28 -31.69
N SER A 497 -8.14 -11.26 -32.20
CA SER A 497 -7.41 -11.34 -33.46
C SER A 497 -6.17 -10.45 -33.45
N LEU A 498 -5.16 -10.83 -34.25
CA LEU A 498 -3.94 -10.04 -34.43
C LEU A 498 -3.71 -9.79 -35.90
N TYR A 499 -3.20 -8.61 -36.27
CA TYR A 499 -2.73 -8.29 -37.60
C TYR A 499 -1.22 -8.12 -37.59
N ILE A 500 -0.50 -8.96 -38.32
CA ILE A 500 0.96 -8.95 -38.45
C ILE A 500 1.35 -8.11 -39.67
N PRO A 501 2.01 -6.94 -39.48
CA PRO A 501 2.38 -6.06 -40.56
C PRO A 501 3.52 -6.62 -41.43
N GLN A 502 3.76 -5.93 -42.56
CA GLN A 502 4.76 -6.33 -43.56
C GLN A 502 6.19 -6.42 -43.05
N GLY A 503 6.54 -5.61 -42.01
CA GLY A 503 7.91 -5.52 -41.46
C GLY A 503 8.32 -6.70 -40.60
N VAL A 504 7.37 -7.46 -40.06
CA VAL A 504 7.68 -8.52 -39.08
C VAL A 504 8.39 -9.69 -39.73
N THR A 505 9.58 -9.99 -39.22
CA THR A 505 10.44 -11.10 -39.71
C THR A 505 10.74 -12.13 -38.63
N ASN A 506 10.45 -11.81 -37.35
CA ASN A 506 10.70 -12.72 -36.24
C ASN A 506 9.53 -12.71 -35.24
N ILE A 507 8.88 -13.86 -35.09
CA ILE A 507 7.82 -14.10 -34.08
C ILE A 507 8.25 -15.33 -33.28
N ASN A 508 8.43 -15.13 -31.96
CA ASN A 508 8.55 -16.27 -31.04
C ASN A 508 7.16 -16.90 -30.86
N LEU A 509 7.04 -18.19 -31.06
CA LEU A 509 5.74 -18.88 -31.05
C LEU A 509 5.11 -18.96 -29.67
N ASN A 510 5.91 -18.88 -28.60
CA ASN A 510 5.41 -18.78 -27.21
C ASN A 510 4.85 -17.38 -26.89
N ALA A 511 4.98 -16.42 -27.83
CA ALA A 511 4.49 -15.05 -27.61
C ALA A 511 3.00 -15.00 -27.25
N PHE A 512 2.20 -15.92 -27.77
CA PHE A 512 0.73 -15.93 -27.65
C PHE A 512 0.21 -17.02 -26.70
N LEU A 513 1.08 -17.58 -25.88
CA LEU A 513 0.71 -18.64 -24.94
C LEU A 513 -0.36 -18.13 -23.96
N GLY A 514 -1.46 -18.85 -23.76
CA GLY A 514 -2.54 -18.46 -22.86
C GLY A 514 -3.46 -17.34 -23.38
N CYS A 515 -3.37 -16.97 -24.68
CA CYS A 515 -4.35 -16.08 -25.34
C CYS A 515 -5.64 -16.84 -25.60
N GLU A 516 -6.50 -16.95 -24.59
CA GLU A 516 -7.65 -17.86 -24.57
C GLU A 516 -8.69 -17.60 -25.68
N LYS A 517 -8.89 -16.35 -26.07
CA LYS A 517 -9.87 -15.94 -27.10
C LYS A 517 -9.28 -15.75 -28.48
N LEU A 518 -7.96 -15.90 -28.65
CA LEU A 518 -7.31 -15.69 -29.96
C LEU A 518 -7.82 -16.72 -30.95
N SER A 519 -8.53 -16.25 -31.99
CA SER A 519 -9.12 -17.07 -33.03
C SER A 519 -8.47 -16.87 -34.40
N SER A 520 -7.75 -15.77 -34.62
CA SER A 520 -7.07 -15.55 -35.90
C SER A 520 -5.81 -14.70 -35.79
N ILE A 521 -4.82 -15.06 -36.57
CA ILE A 521 -3.65 -14.24 -36.85
C ILE A 521 -3.67 -13.95 -38.35
N ASN A 522 -3.87 -12.68 -38.72
CA ASN A 522 -3.92 -12.20 -40.07
C ASN A 522 -2.57 -11.57 -40.45
N VAL A 523 -1.99 -11.94 -41.56
CA VAL A 523 -0.68 -11.46 -42.01
C VAL A 523 -0.85 -10.60 -43.27
N SER A 524 -0.14 -9.45 -43.29
CA SER A 524 -0.09 -8.59 -44.48
C SER A 524 0.35 -9.37 -45.71
N ALA A 525 -0.32 -9.15 -46.83
CA ALA A 525 0.05 -9.77 -48.12
C ALA A 525 1.50 -9.45 -48.52
N ASP A 526 2.00 -8.25 -48.11
CA ASP A 526 3.36 -7.78 -48.40
C ASP A 526 4.43 -8.33 -47.47
N ASN A 527 4.04 -9.04 -46.39
CA ASN A 527 5.01 -9.67 -45.46
C ASN A 527 5.85 -10.71 -46.25
N LYS A 528 7.17 -10.69 -46.05
CA LYS A 528 8.11 -11.58 -46.77
C LYS A 528 8.46 -12.85 -45.99
N SER A 529 8.14 -12.94 -44.73
CA SER A 529 8.50 -14.04 -43.82
C SER A 529 7.33 -14.95 -43.48
N TYR A 530 6.14 -14.36 -43.36
CA TYR A 530 4.95 -15.04 -42.87
C TYR A 530 3.77 -14.90 -43.82
N ALA A 531 2.83 -15.82 -43.70
CA ALA A 531 1.53 -15.81 -44.37
C ALA A 531 0.47 -16.34 -43.39
N SER A 532 -0.80 -16.06 -43.66
CA SER A 532 -1.89 -16.69 -42.93
C SER A 532 -2.91 -17.29 -43.87
N VAL A 533 -3.48 -18.41 -43.46
CA VAL A 533 -4.58 -19.09 -44.16
C VAL A 533 -5.63 -19.43 -43.11
N ASN A 534 -6.87 -18.96 -43.29
CA ASN A 534 -7.96 -19.19 -42.37
C ASN A 534 -7.61 -18.86 -40.87
N GLY A 535 -6.81 -17.80 -40.67
CA GLY A 535 -6.39 -17.37 -39.32
C GLY A 535 -5.19 -18.16 -38.74
N ALA A 536 -4.75 -19.23 -39.35
CA ALA A 536 -3.55 -19.96 -38.95
C ALA A 536 -2.28 -19.32 -39.51
N LEU A 537 -1.20 -19.33 -38.74
CA LEU A 537 0.10 -18.71 -39.04
C LEU A 537 1.04 -19.73 -39.74
N TYR A 538 1.57 -19.33 -40.88
CA TYR A 538 2.55 -20.08 -41.64
C TYR A 538 3.79 -19.24 -41.96
N ASN A 539 4.86 -19.91 -42.41
CA ASN A 539 5.92 -19.23 -43.18
C ASN A 539 5.36 -18.74 -44.53
N LYS A 540 6.05 -17.82 -45.19
CA LYS A 540 5.60 -17.20 -46.45
C LYS A 540 5.29 -18.21 -47.54
N SER A 541 6.05 -19.29 -47.64
CA SER A 541 5.90 -20.36 -48.69
C SER A 541 4.84 -21.42 -48.33
N LEU A 542 4.14 -21.28 -47.21
CA LEU A 542 3.16 -22.22 -46.65
C LEU A 542 3.73 -23.64 -46.42
N THR A 543 5.05 -23.78 -46.30
CA THR A 543 5.71 -25.08 -46.05
C THR A 543 5.84 -25.42 -44.57
N THR A 544 5.71 -24.41 -43.68
CA THR A 544 5.75 -24.61 -42.22
C THR A 544 4.51 -24.03 -41.60
N LEU A 545 3.77 -24.84 -40.87
CA LEU A 545 2.66 -24.42 -39.99
C LEU A 545 3.23 -24.06 -38.62
N TYR A 546 3.07 -22.81 -38.23
CA TYR A 546 3.58 -22.30 -36.93
C TYR A 546 2.57 -22.38 -35.79
N LEU A 547 1.30 -22.00 -36.04
CA LEU A 547 0.29 -21.91 -34.99
C LEU A 547 -1.12 -21.90 -35.60
N VAL A 548 -2.03 -22.69 -35.04
CA VAL A 548 -3.48 -22.60 -35.23
C VAL A 548 -4.08 -22.02 -33.92
N PRO A 549 -4.46 -20.75 -33.90
CA PRO A 549 -4.87 -20.11 -32.67
C PRO A 549 -6.31 -20.47 -32.24
N ASP A 550 -7.23 -20.74 -33.16
CA ASP A 550 -8.65 -20.92 -32.89
C ASP A 550 -8.95 -22.26 -32.19
N LYS A 551 -9.25 -22.17 -30.90
CA LYS A 551 -9.62 -23.32 -30.06
C LYS A 551 -11.02 -23.89 -30.37
N ASN A 552 -11.83 -23.18 -31.13
CA ASN A 552 -13.22 -23.55 -31.40
C ASN A 552 -13.37 -24.31 -32.70
N LEU A 553 -12.27 -24.48 -33.45
CA LEU A 553 -12.33 -25.30 -34.68
C LEU A 553 -12.73 -26.74 -34.37
N THR A 554 -13.72 -27.23 -35.11
CA THR A 554 -14.14 -28.63 -35.11
C THR A 554 -13.48 -29.41 -36.23
N THR A 555 -13.04 -28.72 -37.29
CA THR A 555 -12.33 -29.30 -38.42
C THR A 555 -11.11 -28.46 -38.78
N PHE A 556 -10.00 -29.10 -39.18
CA PHE A 556 -8.82 -28.42 -39.67
C PHE A 556 -8.21 -29.16 -40.85
N GLU A 557 -7.87 -28.44 -41.92
CA GLU A 557 -7.22 -28.98 -43.11
C GLU A 557 -5.76 -28.52 -43.17
N VAL A 558 -4.83 -29.46 -43.16
CA VAL A 558 -3.39 -29.21 -43.38
C VAL A 558 -3.14 -28.99 -44.87
N LYS A 559 -2.51 -27.89 -45.29
CA LYS A 559 -2.19 -27.60 -46.70
C LYS A 559 -1.20 -28.60 -47.25
N ASN A 560 -1.36 -28.97 -48.51
CA ASN A 560 -0.50 -29.96 -49.21
C ASN A 560 0.96 -29.51 -49.32
N THR A 561 1.21 -28.21 -49.30
CA THR A 561 2.55 -27.60 -49.30
C THR A 561 3.29 -27.76 -47.99
N VAL A 562 2.60 -28.07 -46.88
CA VAL A 562 3.21 -28.17 -45.55
C VAL A 562 4.15 -29.39 -45.51
N THR A 563 5.40 -29.12 -45.14
CA THR A 563 6.43 -30.13 -44.89
C THR A 563 6.89 -30.18 -43.44
N SER A 564 6.50 -29.18 -42.64
CA SER A 564 6.81 -29.09 -41.20
C SER A 564 5.65 -28.49 -40.40
N ILE A 565 5.27 -29.13 -39.32
CA ILE A 565 4.36 -28.61 -38.29
C ILE A 565 5.19 -28.38 -37.05
N GLN A 566 5.19 -27.13 -36.52
CA GLN A 566 5.94 -26.79 -35.31
C GLN A 566 5.35 -27.47 -34.08
N VAL A 567 6.19 -27.75 -33.11
CA VAL A 567 5.77 -28.27 -31.81
C VAL A 567 4.70 -27.34 -31.23
N ASN A 568 3.61 -27.90 -30.72
CA ASN A 568 2.45 -27.19 -30.19
C ASN A 568 1.62 -26.37 -31.21
N ALA A 569 1.92 -26.40 -32.50
CA ALA A 569 1.13 -25.68 -33.51
C ALA A 569 -0.36 -26.04 -33.52
N LEU A 570 -0.70 -27.29 -33.19
CA LEU A 570 -2.04 -27.84 -33.10
C LEU A 570 -2.55 -28.04 -31.67
N ALA A 571 -1.76 -27.72 -30.67
CA ALA A 571 -2.04 -28.03 -29.24
C ALA A 571 -3.31 -27.35 -28.71
N ASN A 572 -3.69 -26.19 -29.27
CA ASN A 572 -4.86 -25.43 -28.87
C ASN A 572 -6.19 -25.99 -29.42
N LEU A 573 -6.18 -26.98 -30.30
CA LEU A 573 -7.37 -27.50 -30.96
C LEU A 573 -8.18 -28.48 -30.10
N ILE A 574 -8.59 -28.00 -28.93
CA ILE A 574 -9.26 -28.79 -27.86
C ILE A 574 -10.69 -29.25 -28.20
N LYS A 575 -11.27 -28.67 -29.29
CA LYS A 575 -12.60 -29.04 -29.79
C LYS A 575 -12.57 -29.77 -31.11
N LEU A 576 -11.37 -30.03 -31.65
CA LEU A 576 -11.22 -30.64 -32.95
C LEU A 576 -11.81 -32.05 -32.97
N GLU A 577 -12.70 -32.28 -33.95
CA GLU A 577 -13.33 -33.56 -34.25
C GLU A 577 -12.71 -34.21 -35.44
N SER A 578 -12.24 -33.43 -36.44
CA SER A 578 -11.69 -33.95 -37.70
C SER A 578 -10.50 -33.15 -38.15
N ILE A 579 -9.47 -33.90 -38.62
CA ILE A 579 -8.32 -33.36 -39.32
C ILE A 579 -8.22 -33.98 -40.69
N THR A 580 -7.93 -33.16 -41.71
CA THR A 580 -7.71 -33.58 -43.09
C THR A 580 -6.41 -33.00 -43.62
N VAL A 581 -5.96 -33.54 -44.75
CA VAL A 581 -4.80 -33.03 -45.48
C VAL A 581 -5.26 -32.80 -46.93
N GLU A 582 -4.93 -31.61 -47.44
CA GLU A 582 -5.22 -31.23 -48.83
C GLU A 582 -4.56 -32.22 -49.80
N ASP A 583 -5.29 -32.56 -50.89
CA ASP A 583 -4.82 -33.53 -51.88
C ASP A 583 -3.46 -33.15 -52.47
N GLY A 584 -2.61 -34.17 -52.68
CA GLY A 584 -1.28 -34.00 -53.25
C GLY A 584 -0.17 -33.71 -52.23
N SER A 585 -0.42 -33.82 -50.94
CA SER A 585 0.63 -33.74 -49.95
C SER A 585 1.66 -34.86 -50.08
N SER A 586 2.93 -34.48 -50.04
CA SER A 586 4.06 -35.43 -50.06
C SER A 586 4.56 -35.81 -48.68
N LYS A 587 4.13 -35.08 -47.64
CA LYS A 587 4.67 -35.20 -46.27
C LYS A 587 3.69 -35.74 -45.28
N TYR A 588 2.43 -35.30 -45.34
CA TYR A 588 1.41 -35.64 -44.35
C TYR A 588 0.30 -36.47 -44.98
N GLN A 589 -0.26 -37.36 -44.20
CA GLN A 589 -1.43 -38.18 -44.56
C GLN A 589 -2.33 -38.36 -43.30
N VAL A 590 -3.60 -38.62 -43.58
CA VAL A 590 -4.56 -38.93 -42.52
C VAL A 590 -5.01 -40.39 -42.68
N TYR A 591 -4.93 -41.13 -41.56
CA TYR A 591 -5.50 -42.46 -41.45
C TYR A 591 -6.47 -42.51 -40.28
N ASN A 592 -7.70 -42.92 -40.54
CA ASN A 592 -8.77 -42.93 -39.51
C ASN A 592 -8.84 -41.62 -38.71
N ASN A 593 -8.80 -40.49 -39.39
CA ASN A 593 -8.85 -39.15 -38.76
C ASN A 593 -7.67 -38.85 -37.82
N VAL A 594 -6.55 -39.54 -37.95
CA VAL A 594 -5.31 -39.31 -37.20
C VAL A 594 -4.23 -38.88 -38.19
N LEU A 595 -3.46 -37.84 -37.83
CA LEU A 595 -2.43 -37.26 -38.70
C LEU A 595 -1.09 -37.97 -38.55
N TYR A 596 -0.52 -38.38 -39.66
CA TYR A 596 0.83 -38.97 -39.76
C TYR A 596 1.70 -38.15 -40.70
N SER A 597 2.99 -38.07 -40.41
CA SER A 597 3.98 -37.64 -41.38
C SER A 597 4.74 -38.85 -41.93
N THR A 598 5.19 -38.72 -43.17
CA THR A 598 5.98 -39.75 -43.88
C THR A 598 7.42 -39.30 -44.06
N THR A 599 8.35 -40.26 -43.98
CA THR A 599 9.76 -40.05 -44.30
C THR A 599 10.30 -41.26 -45.04
N THR A 600 10.84 -41.01 -46.21
CA THR A 600 11.48 -42.06 -47.01
C THR A 600 13.00 -41.93 -46.96
N THR A 601 13.68 -42.97 -46.48
CA THR A 601 15.14 -43.03 -46.39
C THR A 601 15.61 -44.32 -47.00
N SER A 602 16.49 -44.26 -48.02
CA SER A 602 17.05 -45.43 -48.74
C SER A 602 15.95 -46.37 -49.24
N GLY A 603 14.86 -45.82 -49.78
CA GLY A 603 13.74 -46.58 -50.31
C GLY A 603 12.75 -47.19 -49.31
N LYS A 604 12.99 -47.08 -47.98
CA LYS A 604 12.07 -47.49 -46.93
C LYS A 604 11.28 -46.30 -46.44
N THR A 605 9.96 -46.36 -46.55
CA THR A 605 9.07 -45.31 -46.03
C THR A 605 8.63 -45.67 -44.61
N THR A 606 8.86 -44.74 -43.66
CA THR A 606 8.37 -44.82 -42.28
C THR A 606 7.40 -43.69 -42.00
N THR A 607 6.50 -43.92 -41.05
CA THR A 607 5.58 -42.89 -40.57
C THR A 607 5.89 -42.49 -39.15
N LYS A 608 5.46 -41.27 -38.82
CA LYS A 608 5.41 -40.76 -37.46
C LYS A 608 4.00 -40.28 -37.17
N LEU A 609 3.41 -40.69 -36.07
CA LEU A 609 2.12 -40.20 -35.59
C LEU A 609 2.31 -38.78 -35.05
N GLU A 610 1.72 -37.79 -35.69
CA GLU A 610 1.95 -36.37 -35.42
C GLU A 610 0.86 -35.74 -34.54
N PHE A 611 -0.42 -36.10 -34.77
CA PHE A 611 -1.52 -35.46 -34.05
C PHE A 611 -2.79 -36.32 -34.09
N ILE A 612 -3.54 -36.26 -32.97
CA ILE A 612 -4.84 -36.89 -32.81
C ILE A 612 -5.83 -35.78 -32.42
N PRO A 613 -6.98 -35.64 -33.11
CA PRO A 613 -7.99 -34.67 -32.74
C PRO A 613 -8.47 -34.87 -31.29
N ALA A 614 -8.65 -33.79 -30.53
CA ALA A 614 -8.99 -33.86 -29.10
C ALA A 614 -10.32 -34.55 -28.80
N LYS A 615 -11.27 -34.54 -29.76
CA LYS A 615 -12.57 -35.21 -29.65
C LYS A 615 -12.60 -36.61 -30.28
N TYR A 616 -11.44 -37.09 -30.72
CA TYR A 616 -11.32 -38.46 -31.27
C TYR A 616 -11.70 -39.50 -30.24
N SER A 617 -12.63 -40.41 -30.62
CA SER A 617 -13.27 -41.38 -29.70
C SER A 617 -13.23 -42.81 -30.24
N GLN A 618 -12.28 -43.11 -31.13
CA GLN A 618 -12.08 -44.44 -31.72
C GLN A 618 -10.70 -44.99 -31.34
N ALA A 619 -10.38 -46.17 -31.82
CA ALA A 619 -9.06 -46.77 -31.70
C ALA A 619 -8.04 -46.01 -32.54
N VAL A 620 -6.85 -45.76 -32.00
CA VAL A 620 -5.69 -45.19 -32.72
C VAL A 620 -4.81 -46.33 -33.22
N THR A 621 -4.55 -46.37 -34.51
CA THR A 621 -3.70 -47.45 -35.09
C THR A 621 -2.27 -46.96 -35.29
N LEU A 622 -1.29 -47.59 -34.66
CA LEU A 622 0.12 -47.44 -35.02
C LEU A 622 0.38 -48.34 -36.25
N LEU A 623 0.48 -47.69 -37.42
CA LEU A 623 0.64 -48.41 -38.70
C LEU A 623 1.89 -49.29 -38.72
N ALA A 624 1.92 -50.32 -39.54
CA ALA A 624 3.05 -51.28 -39.63
C ALA A 624 4.42 -50.59 -39.85
N ASN A 625 4.42 -49.45 -40.50
CA ASN A 625 5.64 -48.67 -40.76
C ASN A 625 5.79 -47.45 -39.79
N THR A 626 4.97 -47.36 -38.74
CA THR A 626 5.12 -46.29 -37.73
C THR A 626 6.39 -46.54 -36.92
N LYS A 627 7.30 -45.57 -36.97
CA LYS A 627 8.61 -45.61 -36.28
C LYS A 627 8.67 -44.67 -35.08
N ASP A 628 7.90 -43.57 -35.08
CA ASP A 628 8.01 -42.54 -34.10
C ASP A 628 6.65 -41.90 -33.77
N LEU A 629 6.58 -41.17 -32.66
CA LEU A 629 5.43 -40.44 -32.19
C LEU A 629 5.83 -38.99 -31.96
N ALA A 630 4.91 -38.04 -32.15
CA ALA A 630 5.09 -36.68 -31.68
C ALA A 630 5.05 -36.64 -30.14
N ALA A 631 5.80 -35.75 -29.57
CA ALA A 631 5.83 -35.57 -28.10
C ALA A 631 4.40 -35.30 -27.56
N ASN A 632 4.02 -35.99 -26.50
CA ASN A 632 2.73 -35.83 -25.85
C ASN A 632 1.49 -36.03 -26.75
N VAL A 633 1.61 -36.78 -27.84
CA VAL A 633 0.55 -36.97 -28.85
C VAL A 633 -0.76 -37.54 -28.27
N PHE A 634 -0.69 -38.32 -27.17
CA PHE A 634 -1.84 -38.88 -26.49
C PHE A 634 -2.37 -38.00 -25.32
N ALA A 635 -1.70 -36.91 -24.98
CA ALA A 635 -1.96 -36.17 -23.75
C ALA A 635 -3.30 -35.39 -23.70
N ASN A 636 -3.87 -35.10 -24.87
CA ASN A 636 -5.11 -34.30 -24.97
C ASN A 636 -6.26 -35.07 -25.65
N CYS A 637 -6.22 -36.38 -25.60
CA CYS A 637 -7.18 -37.26 -26.28
C CYS A 637 -7.83 -38.25 -25.29
N PRO A 638 -8.63 -37.77 -24.32
CA PRO A 638 -9.16 -38.62 -23.24
C PRO A 638 -10.17 -39.68 -23.73
N ASN A 639 -10.72 -39.50 -24.94
CA ASN A 639 -11.79 -40.36 -25.45
C ASN A 639 -11.29 -41.51 -26.36
N ILE A 640 -9.99 -41.66 -26.55
CA ILE A 640 -9.44 -42.79 -27.29
C ILE A 640 -9.84 -44.09 -26.60
N THR A 641 -10.40 -45.04 -27.35
CA THR A 641 -10.88 -46.30 -26.79
C THR A 641 -9.75 -47.35 -26.65
N GLU A 642 -8.81 -47.32 -27.57
CA GLU A 642 -7.72 -48.33 -27.64
C GLU A 642 -6.58 -47.82 -28.51
N ILE A 643 -5.38 -48.34 -28.31
CA ILE A 643 -4.25 -48.15 -29.21
C ILE A 643 -3.92 -49.53 -29.83
N ILE A 644 -4.06 -49.64 -31.14
CA ILE A 644 -3.81 -50.87 -31.90
C ILE A 644 -2.45 -50.74 -32.56
N ILE A 645 -1.64 -51.77 -32.43
CA ILE A 645 -0.38 -51.89 -33.18
C ILE A 645 -0.63 -52.83 -34.38
N GLU A 646 -0.49 -52.29 -35.59
CA GLU A 646 -0.69 -53.07 -36.83
C GLU A 646 0.37 -54.15 -36.97
N ASP A 647 -0.07 -55.31 -37.45
CA ASP A 647 0.82 -56.46 -37.66
C ASP A 647 2.04 -56.09 -38.52
N GLY A 648 3.21 -56.53 -38.09
CA GLY A 648 4.47 -56.24 -38.76
C GLY A 648 5.16 -54.95 -38.33
N ASN A 649 4.62 -54.24 -37.34
CA ASN A 649 5.34 -53.07 -36.78
C ASN A 649 6.64 -53.53 -36.10
N GLU A 650 7.79 -53.04 -36.57
CA GLU A 650 9.11 -53.39 -36.05
C GLU A 650 9.53 -52.57 -34.83
N PHE A 651 8.87 -51.45 -34.56
CA PHE A 651 9.30 -50.44 -33.58
C PHE A 651 8.44 -50.41 -32.33
N PHE A 652 7.16 -50.69 -32.45
CA PHE A 652 6.21 -50.67 -31.31
C PHE A 652 5.72 -52.07 -31.00
N PHE A 653 5.45 -52.32 -29.74
CA PHE A 653 4.87 -53.57 -29.24
C PHE A 653 4.17 -53.30 -27.91
N GLU A 654 3.22 -54.18 -27.56
CA GLU A 654 2.47 -54.10 -26.31
C GLU A 654 2.87 -55.25 -25.40
N ILE A 655 3.06 -54.96 -24.09
CA ILE A 655 3.20 -55.93 -23.04
C ILE A 655 2.33 -55.47 -21.86
N ASP A 656 1.44 -56.32 -21.38
CA ASP A 656 0.58 -56.11 -20.22
C ASP A 656 -0.13 -54.73 -20.26
N HIS A 657 -0.76 -54.44 -21.41
CA HIS A 657 -1.48 -53.18 -21.69
C HIS A 657 -0.60 -51.89 -21.70
N LEU A 658 0.69 -52.06 -21.77
CA LEU A 658 1.66 -50.96 -21.88
C LEU A 658 2.34 -51.03 -23.25
N ILE A 659 2.39 -49.89 -23.94
CA ILE A 659 2.97 -49.77 -25.27
C ILE A 659 4.39 -49.22 -25.16
N TYR A 660 5.30 -49.96 -25.75
CA TYR A 660 6.73 -49.68 -25.75
C TYR A 660 7.23 -49.37 -27.17
N ARG A 661 8.23 -48.50 -27.23
CA ARG A 661 8.98 -48.18 -28.43
C ARG A 661 10.42 -48.71 -28.33
N LYS A 662 10.90 -49.37 -29.36
CA LYS A 662 12.30 -49.75 -29.56
C LYS A 662 13.09 -48.56 -30.17
N ALA A 663 14.33 -48.37 -29.76
CA ALA A 663 15.23 -47.37 -30.36
C ALA A 663 15.57 -47.76 -31.81
N SER A 664 15.62 -49.05 -32.14
CA SER A 664 15.75 -49.63 -33.49
C SER A 664 15.02 -50.97 -33.53
N ALA A 665 14.76 -51.50 -34.69
CA ALA A 665 14.07 -52.80 -34.87
C ALA A 665 14.73 -53.96 -34.08
N THR A 666 16.03 -53.89 -33.85
CA THR A 666 16.81 -54.92 -33.11
C THR A 666 17.16 -54.50 -31.69
N SER A 667 16.69 -53.36 -31.22
CA SER A 667 17.03 -52.87 -29.89
C SER A 667 16.32 -53.69 -28.81
N THR A 668 17.06 -53.97 -27.73
CA THR A 668 16.54 -54.52 -26.47
C THR A 668 16.30 -53.41 -25.41
N TYR A 669 16.54 -52.15 -25.76
CA TYR A 669 16.25 -50.98 -24.96
C TYR A 669 14.91 -50.38 -25.35
N TYR A 670 14.03 -50.19 -24.40
CA TYR A 670 12.65 -49.80 -24.63
C TYR A 670 12.29 -48.48 -23.88
N THR A 671 11.49 -47.66 -24.56
CA THR A 671 10.82 -46.54 -23.93
C THR A 671 9.35 -46.89 -23.76
N LEU A 672 8.81 -46.79 -22.56
CA LEU A 672 7.37 -46.86 -22.32
C LEU A 672 6.73 -45.55 -22.78
N VAL A 673 5.88 -45.63 -23.82
CA VAL A 673 5.34 -44.44 -24.46
C VAL A 673 3.92 -44.09 -24.03
N VAL A 674 3.06 -45.07 -23.73
CA VAL A 674 1.69 -44.87 -23.29
C VAL A 674 1.09 -46.16 -22.73
N ALA A 675 0.19 -46.02 -21.76
CA ALA A 675 -0.71 -47.08 -21.30
C ALA A 675 -1.89 -47.22 -22.29
N ASN A 676 -2.18 -48.46 -22.74
CA ASN A 676 -3.35 -48.72 -23.56
C ASN A 676 -4.63 -48.49 -22.73
N ARG A 677 -5.66 -47.93 -23.35
CA ARG A 677 -6.87 -47.45 -22.64
C ARG A 677 -8.01 -48.47 -22.57
N ASN A 678 -7.78 -49.66 -23.12
CA ASN A 678 -8.74 -50.75 -23.12
C ASN A 678 -8.74 -51.60 -21.84
N PHE A 679 -7.98 -51.21 -20.80
CA PHE A 679 -7.78 -51.94 -19.58
C PHE A 679 -7.80 -51.04 -18.34
N ASN A 680 -8.45 -51.45 -17.24
CA ASN A 680 -8.62 -50.68 -16.02
C ASN A 680 -7.96 -51.31 -14.78
N GLY A 681 -7.12 -52.36 -14.98
CA GLY A 681 -6.40 -53.03 -13.89
C GLY A 681 -5.04 -52.43 -13.57
N VAL A 682 -4.21 -53.26 -12.93
CA VAL A 682 -2.80 -52.92 -12.67
C VAL A 682 -1.95 -53.55 -13.77
N ALA A 683 -1.23 -52.74 -14.51
CA ALA A 683 -0.32 -53.16 -15.55
C ALA A 683 1.12 -53.34 -15.03
N THR A 684 1.83 -54.38 -15.48
CA THR A 684 3.20 -54.68 -15.04
C THR A 684 4.22 -54.22 -16.08
N ILE A 685 5.15 -53.36 -15.64
CA ILE A 685 6.20 -52.83 -16.55
C ILE A 685 7.17 -53.98 -16.92
N LEU A 686 7.35 -54.17 -18.25
CA LEU A 686 8.20 -55.20 -18.82
C LEU A 686 7.94 -56.63 -18.32
N LYS A 687 6.67 -56.96 -18.08
CA LYS A 687 6.28 -58.29 -17.65
C LYS A 687 6.87 -59.38 -18.55
N ASP A 688 7.54 -60.35 -17.90
CA ASP A 688 8.05 -61.55 -18.54
C ASP A 688 8.99 -61.31 -19.78
N THR A 689 9.71 -60.16 -19.81
CA THR A 689 10.66 -59.82 -20.88
C THR A 689 12.08 -59.63 -20.37
N THR A 690 13.07 -59.96 -21.24
CA THR A 690 14.50 -59.71 -20.96
C THR A 690 14.99 -58.34 -21.44
N GLY A 691 14.08 -57.48 -21.94
CA GLY A 691 14.42 -56.12 -22.39
C GLY A 691 14.68 -55.18 -21.23
N THR A 692 15.40 -54.10 -21.52
CA THR A 692 15.72 -53.06 -20.53
C THR A 692 14.87 -51.81 -20.76
N LEU A 693 14.17 -51.32 -19.75
CA LEU A 693 13.47 -50.04 -19.81
C LEU A 693 14.50 -48.91 -19.75
N SER A 694 14.60 -48.08 -20.79
CA SER A 694 15.50 -46.95 -20.86
C SER A 694 14.87 -45.65 -20.39
N SER A 695 13.56 -45.47 -20.58
CA SER A 695 12.81 -44.27 -20.16
C SER A 695 11.32 -44.55 -20.17
N ILE A 696 10.60 -43.67 -19.47
CA ILE A 696 9.13 -43.56 -19.54
C ILE A 696 8.79 -42.16 -20.06
N ASP A 697 7.94 -42.10 -21.07
CA ASP A 697 7.49 -40.84 -21.65
C ASP A 697 6.70 -40.03 -20.61
N ALA A 698 6.89 -38.72 -20.56
CA ALA A 698 6.26 -37.84 -19.57
C ALA A 698 4.72 -37.94 -19.58
N SER A 699 4.14 -38.29 -20.70
CA SER A 699 2.68 -38.43 -20.89
C SER A 699 2.18 -39.88 -20.85
N ALA A 700 3.03 -40.86 -20.48
CA ALA A 700 2.69 -42.26 -20.56
C ALA A 700 1.43 -42.70 -19.83
N PHE A 701 1.12 -42.04 -18.72
CA PHE A 701 -0.05 -42.35 -17.88
C PHE A 701 -1.09 -41.20 -17.84
N ILE A 702 -0.92 -40.15 -18.63
CA ILE A 702 -1.92 -39.06 -18.73
C ILE A 702 -3.24 -39.62 -19.28
N ASP A 703 -4.35 -39.35 -18.63
CA ASP A 703 -5.70 -39.84 -18.97
C ASP A 703 -5.79 -41.38 -19.05
N THR A 704 -4.93 -42.10 -18.34
CA THR A 704 -4.95 -43.58 -18.31
C THR A 704 -6.23 -44.08 -17.61
N THR A 705 -6.68 -45.29 -18.02
CA THR A 705 -7.76 -46.02 -17.37
C THR A 705 -7.23 -47.01 -16.32
N LEU A 706 -5.91 -47.20 -16.22
CA LEU A 706 -5.29 -48.07 -15.25
C LEU A 706 -5.61 -47.68 -13.80
N SER A 707 -5.82 -48.67 -12.94
CA SER A 707 -5.88 -48.46 -11.49
C SER A 707 -4.49 -48.40 -10.83
N GLY A 708 -3.45 -48.79 -11.54
CA GLY A 708 -2.09 -48.73 -11.07
C GLY A 708 -1.08 -49.35 -12.03
N ILE A 709 0.19 -49.22 -11.65
CA ILE A 709 1.32 -49.85 -12.34
C ILE A 709 2.19 -50.62 -11.37
N ARG A 710 2.79 -51.70 -11.84
CA ARG A 710 3.73 -52.53 -11.07
C ARG A 710 5.11 -52.49 -11.69
N PHE A 711 6.12 -52.17 -10.93
CA PHE A 711 7.52 -52.26 -11.32
C PHE A 711 8.05 -53.64 -10.93
N THR A 712 8.83 -54.24 -11.84
CA THR A 712 9.60 -55.47 -11.57
C THR A 712 11.04 -55.16 -11.16
N THR A 713 11.73 -56.09 -10.53
CA THR A 713 13.13 -55.93 -10.10
C THR A 713 14.11 -55.67 -11.24
N SER A 714 13.72 -55.98 -12.45
CA SER A 714 14.54 -55.77 -13.70
C SER A 714 14.32 -54.43 -14.36
N ALA A 715 13.38 -53.62 -13.87
CA ALA A 715 13.06 -52.32 -14.49
C ALA A 715 13.99 -51.20 -13.97
N HIS A 716 15.16 -51.05 -14.55
CA HIS A 716 16.04 -49.92 -14.29
C HIS A 716 15.60 -48.71 -15.14
N ILE A 717 15.12 -47.66 -14.45
CA ILE A 717 14.69 -46.41 -15.09
C ILE A 717 15.77 -45.33 -14.89
N THR A 718 16.24 -44.72 -15.97
CA THR A 718 17.26 -43.66 -15.91
C THR A 718 16.69 -42.25 -15.73
N TYR A 719 15.44 -42.00 -16.15
CA TYR A 719 14.77 -40.71 -16.04
C TYR A 719 13.24 -40.84 -16.00
N VAL A 720 12.60 -40.10 -15.15
CA VAL A 720 11.14 -39.97 -15.05
C VAL A 720 10.78 -38.50 -14.83
N SER A 721 9.81 -38.00 -15.62
CA SER A 721 9.33 -36.61 -15.51
C SER A 721 8.51 -36.39 -14.24
N ASP A 722 8.56 -35.19 -13.69
CA ASP A 722 7.70 -34.74 -12.59
C ASP A 722 6.20 -34.74 -12.95
N THR A 723 5.85 -34.78 -14.24
CA THR A 723 4.48 -34.77 -14.76
C THR A 723 3.94 -36.17 -15.06
N LEU A 724 4.72 -37.22 -14.79
CA LEU A 724 4.39 -38.61 -15.18
C LEU A 724 3.02 -39.08 -14.67
N PHE A 725 2.63 -38.69 -13.49
CA PHE A 725 1.38 -39.08 -12.85
C PHE A 725 0.34 -37.95 -12.82
N ASP A 726 0.53 -36.91 -13.60
CA ASP A 726 -0.50 -35.88 -13.78
C ASP A 726 -1.73 -36.49 -14.45
N LYS A 727 -2.91 -36.18 -13.93
CA LYS A 727 -4.21 -36.68 -14.48
C LYS A 727 -4.37 -38.20 -14.51
N VAL A 728 -3.71 -38.95 -13.61
CA VAL A 728 -4.07 -40.35 -13.35
C VAL A 728 -5.39 -40.43 -12.57
N PRO A 729 -6.12 -41.59 -12.64
CA PRO A 729 -7.34 -41.78 -11.85
C PRO A 729 -7.12 -41.64 -10.36
N GLU A 730 -8.16 -41.18 -9.64
CA GLU A 730 -8.15 -41.15 -8.18
C GLU A 730 -7.91 -42.58 -7.62
N GLY A 731 -7.01 -42.72 -6.67
CA GLY A 731 -6.63 -44.00 -6.09
C GLY A 731 -5.62 -44.80 -6.89
N PHE A 732 -5.05 -44.23 -7.98
CA PHE A 732 -3.99 -44.87 -8.75
C PHE A 732 -2.83 -45.31 -7.84
N LYS A 733 -2.32 -46.52 -8.01
CA LYS A 733 -1.26 -47.12 -7.20
C LYS A 733 0.01 -47.42 -7.99
N VAL A 734 1.15 -47.25 -7.35
CA VAL A 734 2.47 -47.63 -7.87
C VAL A 734 3.01 -48.76 -7.01
N TYR A 735 2.97 -49.99 -7.54
CA TYR A 735 3.47 -51.19 -6.88
C TYR A 735 4.96 -51.35 -7.15
N ILE A 736 5.74 -51.48 -6.09
CA ILE A 736 7.19 -51.69 -6.17
C ILE A 736 7.59 -52.91 -5.40
N PRO A 737 8.70 -53.62 -5.76
CA PRO A 737 9.17 -54.79 -5.05
C PRO A 737 9.46 -54.46 -3.58
N ASN A 738 9.13 -55.41 -2.68
CA ASN A 738 9.31 -55.26 -1.22
C ASN A 738 10.75 -54.86 -0.87
N GLY A 739 10.90 -53.87 0.02
CA GLY A 739 12.19 -53.33 0.45
C GLY A 739 12.88 -52.37 -0.55
N GLN A 740 12.23 -52.05 -1.70
CA GLN A 740 12.81 -51.17 -2.73
C GLN A 740 12.33 -49.72 -2.63
N THR A 741 11.47 -49.36 -1.66
CA THR A 741 10.93 -48.00 -1.52
C THR A 741 12.03 -46.95 -1.48
N ASN A 742 13.04 -47.11 -0.65
CA ASN A 742 14.15 -46.17 -0.52
C ASN A 742 15.00 -46.09 -1.81
N TYR A 743 15.14 -47.21 -2.50
CA TYR A 743 15.85 -47.27 -3.77
C TYR A 743 15.05 -46.53 -4.87
N PHE A 744 13.75 -46.80 -4.96
CA PHE A 744 12.86 -46.18 -5.95
C PHE A 744 12.73 -44.66 -5.72
N VAL A 745 12.46 -44.25 -4.49
CA VAL A 745 12.38 -42.82 -4.13
C VAL A 745 13.74 -42.14 -4.11
N GLY A 746 14.81 -42.83 -3.69
CA GLY A 746 16.16 -42.30 -3.53
C GLY A 746 16.91 -42.13 -4.84
N MET A 747 16.85 -43.09 -5.78
CA MET A 747 17.54 -43.03 -7.08
C MET A 747 17.08 -41.86 -7.96
N TYR A 748 15.83 -41.47 -7.84
CA TYR A 748 15.23 -40.38 -8.61
C TYR A 748 15.15 -39.06 -7.84
N ASN A 749 15.65 -39.05 -6.61
CA ASN A 749 15.43 -38.00 -5.62
C ASN A 749 16.08 -36.65 -5.98
N THR A 750 17.13 -36.63 -6.78
CA THR A 750 17.86 -35.39 -7.12
C THR A 750 17.20 -34.56 -8.21
N LYS A 751 16.32 -35.14 -9.02
CA LYS A 751 15.67 -34.48 -10.17
C LYS A 751 14.18 -34.21 -9.97
N TRP A 752 13.54 -34.79 -8.97
CA TRP A 752 12.13 -34.62 -8.71
C TRP A 752 11.86 -33.42 -7.80
N SER A 753 10.81 -32.67 -8.10
CA SER A 753 10.33 -31.60 -7.22
C SER A 753 9.84 -32.16 -5.88
N ALA A 754 9.82 -31.32 -4.83
CA ALA A 754 9.29 -31.73 -3.53
C ALA A 754 7.81 -32.12 -3.60
N ALA A 755 7.03 -31.44 -4.45
CA ALA A 755 5.61 -31.73 -4.68
C ALA A 755 5.41 -33.11 -5.31
N PHE A 756 6.20 -33.47 -6.34
CA PHE A 756 6.12 -34.76 -7.01
C PHE A 756 6.53 -35.90 -6.07
N LYS A 757 7.56 -35.73 -5.25
CA LYS A 757 7.97 -36.71 -4.23
C LYS A 757 6.86 -36.99 -3.22
N ALA A 758 6.19 -35.95 -2.76
CA ALA A 758 5.07 -36.07 -1.83
C ALA A 758 3.90 -36.85 -2.49
N LEU A 759 3.56 -36.52 -3.75
CA LEU A 759 2.52 -37.20 -4.51
C LEU A 759 2.85 -38.70 -4.68
N VAL A 760 4.03 -39.03 -5.16
CA VAL A 760 4.47 -40.44 -5.37
C VAL A 760 4.46 -41.21 -4.07
N SER A 761 4.88 -40.64 -2.95
CA SER A 761 4.87 -41.30 -1.64
C SER A 761 3.47 -41.71 -1.20
N THR A 762 2.41 -41.01 -1.63
CA THR A 762 1.01 -41.42 -1.32
C THR A 762 0.49 -42.55 -2.20
N MET A 763 1.12 -42.78 -3.34
CA MET A 763 0.72 -43.79 -4.35
C MET A 763 1.46 -45.10 -4.19
N ILE A 764 2.65 -45.10 -3.55
CA ILE A 764 3.49 -46.29 -3.43
C ILE A 764 2.86 -47.35 -2.56
N VAL A 765 2.90 -48.60 -3.06
CA VAL A 765 2.54 -49.84 -2.32
C VAL A 765 3.70 -50.83 -2.49
N GLU A 766 4.29 -51.31 -1.37
CA GLU A 766 5.24 -52.39 -1.45
C GLU A 766 4.50 -53.71 -1.72
N ASP A 767 4.96 -54.44 -2.76
CA ASP A 767 4.33 -55.65 -3.24
C ASP A 767 4.97 -56.88 -2.58
N GLU A 768 4.24 -57.55 -1.70
CA GLU A 768 4.71 -58.74 -0.99
C GLU A 768 4.75 -60.01 -1.90
N ALA A 769 4.21 -59.93 -3.11
CA ALA A 769 4.00 -61.09 -4.00
C ALA A 769 5.16 -61.37 -4.96
N GLN A 770 6.37 -60.81 -4.78
CA GLN A 770 7.55 -61.12 -5.59
C GLN A 770 8.71 -61.71 -4.77
#